data_b7112b9f41c76a30eed2a6f3cdd52066
#
_entry.id   b7112b9f41c76a30eed2a6f3cdd52066
#
_cell.length_a   1.000
_cell.length_b   1.000
_cell.length_c   1.000
_cell.angle_alpha   90.00
_cell.angle_beta   90.00
_cell.angle_gamma   90.00
#
_symmetry.space_group_name_H-M   'P 1'
#
loop_
_entity.id
_entity.type
_entity.pdbx_description
1 polymer ?
#
loop_
_entity_poly.entity_id
_entity_poly.type
_entity_poly.pdbx_seq_one_letter_code
_entity_poly.pdbx_strand_id
1 'polypeptide(L)'
;MSTSSMDVLQRALIAHQAGLLAEAEQGYRTVLARDAKHADAAYLLGLAVHQQGRSSDAVPLLRRAVALADHRADFHNSLGDAWRALGQLPEAIASFRAAIARRTPYVDAHLNLATALQQGGRIEEALIMLFEAVAAYPQEGLLRGRLAVLLQGVSLGSGNPLVRSVLLTLCRDESISAQTLSGAMLGIVKGTPAYETITASLRRREDVLSVASQAVEELAHDELLLAALPRLVVTDADMEWLLTRLRKALLMAPANATSGFARFIGALASQAFNTEYCWAVDAEERVALDELRRGVDEAWRAGESRNDCEWAIVRAAMYDTLRQFPAWRTFDDSATGTWSDEMASLVREQVVEYHAERAIADALPALTSISEGVSTLVRAMYEENPYPRWVTLQQPAVTSIPAFVRALRPTESAVPKTPRILVAGGGSGQQPVQMALAFPDAVVSSIDLSRSSLAYAARMAARHGVTNVQWAHGDILAVDESIGSFAIVSCSGVLHHLAEPLDGWRRLIRVLEPHGVMKIGLYSRAARRQIDAARELVQQGGFAATDEGIRASRQAILALPSVHPARGVLAFIDFFSMSGCRDLLMHVQERSYTVSDIARDLDTLELRFLGFQVSSAVQARFRAEHPAQWLELSAWEAFEAAHPDTFAAMYQFWCCPR
;
A
#
# COMPACT_ATOMS: atom_id res chain seq x y z
N MET A 1 29.79 -53.56 12.54
CA MET A 1 30.59 -52.33 12.52
C MET A 1 29.80 -51.25 13.24
N SER A 2 30.29 -50.73 14.37
CA SER A 2 29.61 -49.66 15.12
C SER A 2 29.68 -48.36 14.29
N THR A 3 28.55 -47.93 13.72
CA THR A 3 28.44 -46.63 13.06
C THR A 3 28.84 -45.53 14.05
N SER A 4 29.76 -44.65 13.65
CA SER A 4 30.21 -43.51 14.47
C SER A 4 29.03 -42.61 14.86
N SER A 5 29.06 -42.00 16.03
CA SER A 5 28.04 -41.01 16.42
C SER A 5 27.92 -39.87 15.39
N MET A 6 29.04 -39.50 14.74
CA MET A 6 29.10 -38.52 13.66
C MET A 6 28.33 -39.00 12.42
N ASP A 7 28.43 -40.27 12.03
CA ASP A 7 27.70 -40.84 10.87
C ASP A 7 26.19 -40.88 11.14
N VAL A 8 25.78 -41.13 12.40
CA VAL A 8 24.38 -41.13 12.78
C VAL A 8 23.83 -39.71 12.75
N LEU A 9 24.57 -38.73 13.28
CA LEU A 9 24.19 -37.32 13.25
C LEU A 9 24.01 -36.79 11.82
N GLN A 10 24.96 -37.14 10.94
CA GLN A 10 24.90 -36.68 9.54
C GLN A 10 23.74 -37.28 8.76
N ARG A 11 23.41 -38.56 8.97
CA ARG A 11 22.21 -39.19 8.37
C ARG A 11 20.94 -38.58 8.90
N ALA A 12 20.86 -38.30 10.20
CA ALA A 12 19.70 -37.61 10.81
C ALA A 12 19.52 -36.19 10.26
N LEU A 13 20.62 -35.46 10.02
CA LEU A 13 20.58 -34.14 9.40
C LEU A 13 20.07 -34.19 7.94
N ILE A 14 20.50 -35.15 7.16
CA ILE A 14 20.00 -35.38 5.79
C ILE A 14 18.51 -35.72 5.79
N ALA A 15 18.06 -36.58 6.69
CA ALA A 15 16.65 -36.89 6.87
C ALA A 15 15.84 -35.63 7.26
N HIS A 16 16.38 -34.79 8.16
CA HIS A 16 15.77 -33.52 8.56
C HIS A 16 15.61 -32.55 7.39
N GLN A 17 16.66 -32.38 6.59
CA GLN A 17 16.62 -31.54 5.39
C GLN A 17 15.66 -32.07 4.31
N ALA A 18 15.45 -33.37 4.26
CA ALA A 18 14.48 -34.02 3.39
C ALA A 18 13.03 -33.97 3.94
N GLY A 19 12.79 -33.34 5.11
CA GLY A 19 11.49 -33.28 5.75
C GLY A 19 11.04 -34.58 6.45
N LEU A 20 11.90 -35.59 6.54
CA LEU A 20 11.65 -36.88 7.22
C LEU A 20 11.86 -36.71 8.73
N LEU A 21 11.03 -35.87 9.36
CA LEU A 21 11.23 -35.40 10.74
C LEU A 21 11.22 -36.52 11.78
N ALA A 22 10.43 -37.58 11.59
CA ALA A 22 10.39 -38.72 12.51
C ALA A 22 11.69 -39.55 12.48
N GLU A 23 12.27 -39.73 11.31
CA GLU A 23 13.57 -40.42 11.13
C GLU A 23 14.69 -39.57 11.71
N ALA A 24 14.68 -38.27 11.46
CA ALA A 24 15.66 -37.33 12.01
C ALA A 24 15.62 -37.35 13.56
N GLU A 25 14.41 -37.30 14.16
CA GLU A 25 14.19 -37.40 15.61
C GLU A 25 14.83 -38.65 16.19
N GLN A 26 14.63 -39.82 15.57
CA GLN A 26 15.19 -41.09 16.04
C GLN A 26 16.73 -41.08 15.97
N GLY A 27 17.28 -40.52 14.90
CA GLY A 27 18.73 -40.36 14.75
C GLY A 27 19.33 -39.47 15.83
N TYR A 28 18.76 -38.29 16.09
CA TYR A 28 19.24 -37.39 17.11
C TYR A 28 19.14 -37.99 18.52
N ARG A 29 18.07 -38.71 18.84
CA ARG A 29 17.93 -39.44 20.10
C ARG A 29 19.03 -40.51 20.27
N THR A 30 19.41 -41.19 19.18
CA THR A 30 20.49 -42.16 19.20
C THR A 30 21.86 -41.51 19.50
N VAL A 31 22.10 -40.32 18.96
CA VAL A 31 23.31 -39.55 19.30
C VAL A 31 23.32 -39.15 20.77
N LEU A 32 22.22 -38.63 21.28
CA LEU A 32 22.09 -38.20 22.69
C LEU A 32 22.15 -39.34 23.69
N ALA A 33 21.75 -40.56 23.29
CA ALA A 33 21.89 -41.75 24.13
C ALA A 33 23.38 -42.17 24.29
N ARG A 34 24.23 -41.82 23.31
CA ARG A 34 25.68 -42.09 23.36
C ARG A 34 26.48 -40.95 24.01
N ASP A 35 26.04 -39.71 23.70
CA ASP A 35 26.65 -38.50 24.28
C ASP A 35 25.55 -37.54 24.70
N ALA A 36 25.24 -37.64 25.98
CA ALA A 36 24.20 -36.81 26.59
C ALA A 36 24.54 -35.29 26.64
N LYS A 37 25.81 -34.91 26.40
CA LYS A 37 26.26 -33.50 26.41
C LYS A 37 26.41 -32.90 25.00
N HIS A 38 25.99 -33.62 23.96
CA HIS A 38 26.07 -33.14 22.57
C HIS A 38 25.06 -32.03 22.33
N ALA A 39 25.51 -30.79 22.41
CA ALA A 39 24.64 -29.60 22.31
C ALA A 39 23.88 -29.52 20.97
N ASP A 40 24.56 -29.73 19.82
CA ASP A 40 23.91 -29.68 18.50
C ASP A 40 22.86 -30.78 18.32
N ALA A 41 23.09 -31.99 18.86
CA ALA A 41 22.10 -33.05 18.77
C ALA A 41 20.85 -32.74 19.63
N ALA A 42 21.02 -32.11 20.81
CA ALA A 42 19.91 -31.65 21.62
C ALA A 42 19.10 -30.54 20.92
N TYR A 43 19.80 -29.60 20.29
CA TYR A 43 19.21 -28.52 19.52
C TYR A 43 18.41 -29.05 18.30
N LEU A 44 19.05 -29.87 17.46
CA LEU A 44 18.42 -30.42 16.26
C LEU A 44 17.24 -31.34 16.58
N LEU A 45 17.31 -32.09 17.69
CA LEU A 45 16.19 -32.85 18.20
C LEU A 45 15.02 -31.93 18.60
N GLY A 46 15.30 -30.88 19.38
CA GLY A 46 14.28 -29.90 19.76
C GLY A 46 13.65 -29.21 18.55
N LEU A 47 14.46 -28.84 17.56
CA LEU A 47 13.97 -28.22 16.32
C LEU A 47 13.07 -29.18 15.51
N ALA A 48 13.48 -30.46 15.33
CA ALA A 48 12.67 -31.47 14.62
C ALA A 48 11.34 -31.74 15.33
N VAL A 49 11.33 -31.81 16.65
CA VAL A 49 10.13 -31.99 17.47
C VAL A 49 9.21 -30.76 17.38
N HIS A 50 9.77 -29.56 17.40
CA HIS A 50 9.02 -28.32 17.20
C HIS A 50 8.36 -28.25 15.82
N GLN A 51 9.09 -28.58 14.76
CA GLN A 51 8.59 -28.62 13.38
C GLN A 51 7.47 -29.68 13.18
N GLN A 52 7.42 -30.72 14.00
CA GLN A 52 6.30 -31.68 14.06
C GLN A 52 5.06 -31.14 14.79
N GLY A 53 5.06 -29.86 15.23
CA GLY A 53 3.97 -29.25 15.99
C GLY A 53 3.97 -29.57 17.47
N ARG A 54 4.96 -30.30 18.00
CA ARG A 54 5.08 -30.72 19.41
C ARG A 54 5.95 -29.74 20.21
N SER A 55 5.57 -28.44 20.22
CA SER A 55 6.39 -27.39 20.84
C SER A 55 6.55 -27.59 22.35
N SER A 56 5.57 -28.17 23.05
CA SER A 56 5.70 -28.52 24.47
C SER A 56 6.82 -29.51 24.76
N ASP A 57 7.04 -30.49 23.88
CA ASP A 57 8.11 -31.46 24.01
C ASP A 57 9.47 -30.90 23.56
N ALA A 58 9.44 -29.93 22.63
CA ALA A 58 10.64 -29.28 22.13
C ALA A 58 11.31 -28.34 23.13
N VAL A 59 10.55 -27.61 23.93
CA VAL A 59 11.06 -26.63 24.90
C VAL A 59 12.12 -27.22 25.86
N PRO A 60 11.89 -28.36 26.57
CA PRO A 60 12.90 -28.92 27.46
C PRO A 60 14.18 -29.34 26.71
N LEU A 61 14.08 -29.78 25.44
CA LEU A 61 15.22 -30.15 24.61
C LEU A 61 16.04 -28.93 24.21
N LEU A 62 15.38 -27.87 23.77
CA LEU A 62 16.01 -26.60 23.40
C LEU A 62 16.62 -25.90 24.61
N ARG A 63 15.96 -25.92 25.78
CA ARG A 63 16.54 -25.41 27.05
C ARG A 63 17.83 -26.17 27.41
N ARG A 64 17.84 -27.49 27.22
CA ARG A 64 19.05 -28.31 27.43
C ARG A 64 20.16 -27.91 26.47
N ALA A 65 19.85 -27.69 25.18
CA ALA A 65 20.81 -27.23 24.19
C ALA A 65 21.44 -25.88 24.58
N VAL A 66 20.59 -24.91 24.99
CA VAL A 66 21.02 -23.62 25.51
C VAL A 66 21.92 -23.79 26.75
N ALA A 67 21.56 -24.64 27.70
CA ALA A 67 22.37 -24.88 28.90
C ALA A 67 23.75 -25.48 28.57
N LEU A 68 23.88 -26.26 27.49
CA LEU A 68 25.13 -26.86 27.02
C LEU A 68 25.99 -25.89 26.20
N ALA A 69 25.38 -24.93 25.53
CA ALA A 69 26.07 -23.99 24.64
C ALA A 69 25.37 -22.62 24.62
N ASP A 70 25.41 -21.91 25.77
CA ASP A 70 24.73 -20.63 25.97
C ASP A 70 25.16 -19.53 24.96
N HIS A 71 26.37 -19.60 24.43
CA HIS A 71 26.88 -18.65 23.45
C HIS A 71 26.22 -18.76 22.06
N ARG A 72 25.46 -19.80 21.79
CA ARG A 72 24.82 -20.09 20.50
C ARG A 72 23.50 -19.30 20.37
N ALA A 73 23.53 -18.23 19.59
CA ALA A 73 22.38 -17.36 19.36
C ALA A 73 21.20 -18.10 18.67
N ASP A 74 21.48 -19.02 17.74
CA ASP A 74 20.49 -19.83 17.05
C ASP A 74 19.69 -20.73 18.01
N PHE A 75 20.31 -21.23 19.06
CA PHE A 75 19.63 -22.03 20.08
C PHE A 75 18.60 -21.21 20.86
N HIS A 76 18.97 -19.98 21.25
CA HIS A 76 18.04 -19.05 21.90
C HIS A 76 16.90 -18.62 20.98
N ASN A 77 17.19 -18.38 19.71
CA ASN A 77 16.14 -17.99 18.75
C ASN A 77 15.10 -19.11 18.58
N SER A 78 15.56 -20.36 18.38
CA SER A 78 14.64 -21.50 18.25
C SER A 78 13.87 -21.82 19.54
N LEU A 79 14.48 -21.60 20.70
CA LEU A 79 13.78 -21.69 21.99
C LEU A 79 12.68 -20.62 22.09
N GLY A 80 12.96 -19.39 21.66
CA GLY A 80 11.98 -18.32 21.57
C GLY A 80 10.80 -18.68 20.67
N ASP A 81 11.06 -19.27 19.51
CA ASP A 81 10.02 -19.73 18.58
C ASP A 81 9.12 -20.82 19.20
N ALA A 82 9.72 -21.78 19.90
CA ALA A 82 8.97 -22.83 20.58
C ALA A 82 8.07 -22.25 21.70
N TRP A 83 8.58 -21.28 22.48
CA TRP A 83 7.77 -20.57 23.47
C TRP A 83 6.63 -19.76 22.86
N ARG A 84 6.91 -19.05 21.76
CA ARG A 84 5.92 -18.25 21.04
C ARG A 84 4.78 -19.14 20.48
N ALA A 85 5.12 -20.31 19.95
CA ALA A 85 4.14 -21.28 19.47
C ALA A 85 3.23 -21.82 20.59
N LEU A 86 3.68 -21.81 21.85
CA LEU A 86 2.90 -22.16 23.03
C LEU A 86 2.13 -20.97 23.64
N GLY A 87 2.25 -19.76 23.04
CA GLY A 87 1.66 -18.54 23.57
C GLY A 87 2.36 -17.99 24.82
N GLN A 88 3.53 -18.55 25.21
CA GLN A 88 4.35 -18.10 26.32
C GLN A 88 5.23 -16.93 25.87
N LEU A 89 4.58 -15.77 25.65
CA LEU A 89 5.22 -14.59 25.05
C LEU A 89 6.33 -13.97 25.90
N PRO A 90 6.24 -13.91 27.25
CA PRO A 90 7.33 -13.39 28.08
C PRO A 90 8.62 -14.19 27.90
N GLU A 91 8.55 -15.52 27.91
CA GLU A 91 9.68 -16.44 27.73
C GLU A 91 10.24 -16.36 26.31
N ALA A 92 9.38 -16.23 25.32
CA ALA A 92 9.77 -16.03 23.90
C ALA A 92 10.57 -14.73 23.75
N ILE A 93 10.06 -13.62 24.28
CA ILE A 93 10.72 -12.29 24.25
C ILE A 93 12.10 -12.35 24.93
N ALA A 94 12.19 -12.99 26.11
CA ALA A 94 13.46 -13.15 26.81
C ALA A 94 14.47 -13.97 25.99
N SER A 95 14.02 -15.03 25.33
CA SER A 95 14.86 -15.89 24.49
C SER A 95 15.35 -15.15 23.23
N PHE A 96 14.49 -14.39 22.54
CA PHE A 96 14.90 -13.60 21.37
C PHE A 96 15.88 -12.47 21.75
N ARG A 97 15.66 -11.79 22.86
CA ARG A 97 16.63 -10.79 23.38
C ARG A 97 17.98 -11.43 23.68
N ALA A 98 17.98 -12.63 24.27
CA ALA A 98 19.19 -13.38 24.52
C ALA A 98 19.92 -13.79 23.22
N ALA A 99 19.18 -14.14 22.17
CA ALA A 99 19.74 -14.43 20.85
C ALA A 99 20.42 -13.20 20.23
N ILE A 100 19.74 -12.05 20.26
CA ILE A 100 20.27 -10.77 19.74
C ILE A 100 21.54 -10.35 20.47
N ALA A 101 21.58 -10.51 21.81
CA ALA A 101 22.75 -10.16 22.61
C ALA A 101 23.99 -11.04 22.29
N ARG A 102 23.80 -12.23 21.73
CA ARG A 102 24.90 -13.18 21.41
C ARG A 102 25.37 -13.10 19.98
N ARG A 103 24.57 -12.58 19.08
CA ARG A 103 24.91 -12.44 17.65
C ARG A 103 24.41 -11.09 17.13
N THR A 104 25.31 -10.35 16.51
CA THR A 104 25.03 -9.03 15.96
C THR A 104 25.68 -8.89 14.57
N PRO A 105 24.93 -8.63 13.49
CA PRO A 105 23.46 -8.54 13.43
C PRO A 105 22.79 -9.92 13.48
N TYR A 106 21.56 -9.99 13.99
CA TYR A 106 20.71 -11.18 13.90
C TYR A 106 19.29 -10.81 13.49
N VAL A 107 19.07 -10.64 12.20
CA VAL A 107 17.82 -10.17 11.59
C VAL A 107 16.63 -11.02 12.02
N ASP A 108 16.72 -12.36 11.89
CA ASP A 108 15.62 -13.28 12.25
C ASP A 108 15.15 -13.10 13.69
N ALA A 109 16.10 -12.96 14.62
CA ALA A 109 15.77 -12.77 16.04
C ALA A 109 15.09 -11.42 16.30
N HIS A 110 15.46 -10.35 15.58
CA HIS A 110 14.77 -9.06 15.67
C HIS A 110 13.34 -9.14 15.11
N LEU A 111 13.14 -9.82 13.98
CA LEU A 111 11.82 -10.03 13.37
C LEU A 111 10.91 -10.86 14.29
N ASN A 112 11.46 -11.93 14.86
CA ASN A 112 10.75 -12.79 15.80
C ASN A 112 10.39 -12.05 17.10
N LEU A 113 11.33 -11.24 17.63
CA LEU A 113 11.08 -10.38 18.79
C LEU A 113 9.97 -9.37 18.52
N ALA A 114 10.01 -8.68 17.36
CA ALA A 114 8.98 -7.74 16.97
C ALA A 114 7.60 -8.42 16.86
N THR A 115 7.58 -9.65 16.34
CA THR A 115 6.35 -10.44 16.23
C THR A 115 5.79 -10.84 17.60
N ALA A 116 6.66 -11.31 18.52
CA ALA A 116 6.27 -11.68 19.86
C ALA A 116 5.78 -10.47 20.69
N LEU A 117 6.44 -9.31 20.55
CA LEU A 117 6.01 -8.06 21.19
C LEU A 117 4.65 -7.60 20.66
N GLN A 118 4.43 -7.66 19.33
CA GLN A 118 3.15 -7.31 18.72
C GLN A 118 2.02 -8.25 19.19
N GLN A 119 2.26 -9.56 19.24
CA GLN A 119 1.31 -10.55 19.77
C GLN A 119 0.95 -10.30 21.23
N GLY A 120 1.90 -9.81 22.00
CA GLY A 120 1.73 -9.41 23.40
C GLY A 120 1.15 -8.00 23.61
N GLY A 121 0.74 -7.30 22.54
CA GLY A 121 0.21 -5.94 22.63
C GLY A 121 1.26 -4.87 22.95
N ARG A 122 2.57 -5.20 22.97
CA ARG A 122 3.68 -4.32 23.32
C ARG A 122 4.25 -3.62 22.08
N ILE A 123 3.35 -2.94 21.32
CA ILE A 123 3.71 -2.35 20.01
C ILE A 123 4.76 -1.25 20.15
N GLU A 124 4.68 -0.44 21.18
CA GLU A 124 5.65 0.65 21.43
C GLU A 124 7.09 0.10 21.61
N GLU A 125 7.25 -0.97 22.36
CA GLU A 125 8.56 -1.62 22.53
C GLU A 125 9.07 -2.25 21.23
N ALA A 126 8.16 -2.82 20.43
CA ALA A 126 8.52 -3.33 19.10
C ALA A 126 9.02 -2.21 18.18
N LEU A 127 8.36 -1.05 18.20
CA LEU A 127 8.76 0.12 17.42
C LEU A 127 10.14 0.64 17.88
N ILE A 128 10.33 0.86 19.18
CA ILE A 128 11.63 1.34 19.73
C ILE A 128 12.75 0.40 19.29
N MET A 129 12.59 -0.90 19.53
CA MET A 129 13.60 -1.91 19.16
C MET A 129 13.89 -1.92 17.66
N LEU A 130 12.86 -1.80 16.80
CA LEU A 130 13.07 -1.78 15.35
C LEU A 130 13.69 -0.47 14.85
N PHE A 131 13.35 0.68 15.43
CA PHE A 131 14.04 1.94 15.13
C PHE A 131 15.54 1.84 15.42
N GLU A 132 15.91 1.28 16.58
CA GLU A 132 17.31 1.04 16.96
C GLU A 132 17.99 0.04 16.01
N ALA A 133 17.31 -1.06 15.68
CA ALA A 133 17.83 -2.08 14.78
C ALA A 133 18.04 -1.55 13.35
N VAL A 134 17.08 -0.78 12.78
CA VAL A 134 17.23 -0.17 11.45
C VAL A 134 18.33 0.90 11.45
N ALA A 135 18.46 1.67 12.52
CA ALA A 135 19.55 2.66 12.63
C ALA A 135 20.92 1.98 12.67
N ALA A 136 21.04 0.84 13.39
CA ALA A 136 22.27 0.07 13.48
C ALA A 136 22.59 -0.71 12.18
N TYR A 137 21.56 -1.18 11.47
CA TYR A 137 21.69 -2.03 10.28
C TYR A 137 20.84 -1.49 9.12
N PRO A 138 21.15 -0.29 8.58
CA PRO A 138 20.31 0.37 7.58
C PRO A 138 20.22 -0.37 6.24
N GLN A 139 21.11 -1.32 5.97
CA GLN A 139 21.10 -2.13 4.74
C GLN A 139 20.17 -3.34 4.83
N GLU A 140 19.67 -3.69 6.03
CA GLU A 140 18.82 -4.85 6.24
C GLU A 140 17.36 -4.55 5.83
N GLY A 141 17.00 -4.86 4.58
CA GLY A 141 15.67 -4.57 4.01
C GLY A 141 14.52 -5.21 4.78
N LEU A 142 14.72 -6.41 5.35
CA LEU A 142 13.69 -7.09 6.15
C LEU A 142 13.34 -6.32 7.43
N LEU A 143 14.32 -5.72 8.10
CA LEU A 143 14.07 -4.87 9.27
C LEU A 143 13.34 -3.60 8.89
N ARG A 144 13.75 -2.94 7.80
CA ARG A 144 13.05 -1.76 7.26
C ARG A 144 11.60 -2.08 6.90
N GLY A 145 11.36 -3.16 6.15
CA GLY A 145 10.02 -3.60 5.79
C GLY A 145 9.15 -3.91 7.01
N ARG A 146 9.72 -4.58 8.03
CA ARG A 146 9.00 -4.88 9.26
C ARG A 146 8.61 -3.64 10.05
N LEU A 147 9.53 -2.67 10.16
CA LEU A 147 9.26 -1.39 10.79
C LEU A 147 8.17 -0.61 10.05
N ALA A 148 8.24 -0.54 8.71
CA ALA A 148 7.23 0.11 7.90
C ALA A 148 5.82 -0.49 8.10
N VAL A 149 5.71 -1.81 8.17
CA VAL A 149 4.43 -2.50 8.46
C VAL A 149 3.88 -2.11 9.83
N LEU A 150 4.72 -2.01 10.86
CA LEU A 150 4.27 -1.61 12.20
C LEU A 150 3.92 -0.13 12.30
N LEU A 151 4.48 0.72 11.44
CA LEU A 151 4.18 2.16 11.39
C LEU A 151 2.86 2.46 10.66
N GLN A 152 2.27 1.49 9.95
CA GLN A 152 1.01 1.70 9.24
C GLN A 152 -0.11 2.12 10.20
N GLY A 153 -0.67 3.31 9.98
CA GLY A 153 -1.71 3.88 10.83
C GLY A 153 -1.22 4.42 12.19
N VAL A 154 0.10 4.42 12.43
CA VAL A 154 0.68 4.98 13.65
C VAL A 154 1.02 6.45 13.42
N SER A 155 0.55 7.33 14.32
CA SER A 155 0.99 8.72 14.40
C SER A 155 1.98 8.89 15.54
N LEU A 156 3.13 9.50 15.25
CA LEU A 156 4.17 9.82 16.23
C LEU A 156 4.06 11.32 16.58
N GLY A 157 3.87 11.64 17.87
CA GLY A 157 3.71 13.04 18.30
C GLY A 157 5.03 13.82 18.38
N SER A 158 6.17 13.11 18.43
CA SER A 158 7.50 13.71 18.42
C SER A 158 8.53 12.73 17.88
N GLY A 159 9.63 13.22 17.36
CA GLY A 159 10.70 12.38 16.85
C GLY A 159 12.07 12.91 17.26
N ASN A 160 12.81 12.10 18.01
CA ASN A 160 14.22 12.36 18.24
C ASN A 160 15.03 12.23 16.93
N PRO A 161 16.30 12.66 16.87
CA PRO A 161 17.10 12.61 15.66
C PRO A 161 17.24 11.21 15.05
N LEU A 162 17.28 10.14 15.87
CA LEU A 162 17.35 8.76 15.40
C LEU A 162 16.07 8.38 14.65
N VAL A 163 14.90 8.63 15.23
CA VAL A 163 13.59 8.33 14.61
C VAL A 163 13.44 9.10 13.28
N ARG A 164 13.80 10.38 13.26
CA ARG A 164 13.77 11.21 12.04
C ARG A 164 14.68 10.64 10.95
N SER A 165 15.92 10.27 11.29
CA SER A 165 16.88 9.70 10.34
C SER A 165 16.41 8.36 9.77
N VAL A 166 15.85 7.48 10.61
CA VAL A 166 15.30 6.20 10.17
C VAL A 166 14.09 6.39 9.27
N LEU A 167 13.16 7.29 9.60
CA LEU A 167 12.01 7.59 8.75
C LEU A 167 12.42 8.15 7.38
N LEU A 168 13.45 9.00 7.32
CA LEU A 168 14.02 9.46 6.06
C LEU A 168 14.60 8.29 5.24
N THR A 169 15.29 7.37 5.89
CA THR A 169 15.81 6.16 5.25
C THR A 169 14.68 5.30 4.68
N LEU A 170 13.62 5.07 5.45
CA LEU A 170 12.44 4.32 5.00
C LEU A 170 11.71 5.03 3.86
N CYS A 171 11.53 6.33 3.96
CA CYS A 171 10.84 7.13 2.93
C CYS A 171 11.57 7.14 1.58
N ARG A 172 12.90 7.02 1.59
CA ARG A 172 13.75 6.96 0.39
C ARG A 172 13.86 5.56 -0.20
N ASP A 173 13.48 4.53 0.53
CA ASP A 173 13.50 3.14 0.07
C ASP A 173 12.32 2.88 -0.88
N GLU A 174 12.61 2.64 -2.15
CA GLU A 174 11.58 2.39 -3.19
C GLU A 174 10.80 1.08 -2.99
N SER A 175 11.30 0.17 -2.16
CA SER A 175 10.60 -1.07 -1.78
C SER A 175 9.53 -0.86 -0.70
N ILE A 176 9.49 0.33 -0.08
CA ILE A 176 8.57 0.71 0.99
C ILE A 176 7.60 1.76 0.48
N SER A 177 6.30 1.52 0.64
CA SER A 177 5.31 2.54 0.34
C SER A 177 5.43 3.71 1.32
N ALA A 178 5.79 4.90 0.82
CA ALA A 178 5.84 6.10 1.64
C ALA A 178 4.48 6.42 2.29
N GLN A 179 3.36 6.01 1.67
CA GLN A 179 2.02 6.19 2.24
C GLN A 179 1.85 5.47 3.58
N THR A 180 2.51 4.34 3.80
CA THR A 180 2.47 3.63 5.09
C THR A 180 3.13 4.41 6.22
N LEU A 181 4.02 5.35 5.89
CA LEU A 181 4.76 6.18 6.84
C LEU A 181 4.07 7.52 7.12
N SER A 182 2.99 7.86 6.41
CA SER A 182 2.41 9.20 6.39
C SER A 182 2.01 9.67 7.81
N GLY A 183 1.33 8.82 8.59
CA GLY A 183 0.95 9.13 9.98
C GLY A 183 2.14 9.44 10.88
N ALA A 184 3.20 8.64 10.78
CA ALA A 184 4.42 8.82 11.58
C ALA A 184 5.18 10.09 11.18
N MET A 185 5.40 10.30 9.87
CA MET A 185 6.15 11.46 9.37
C MET A 185 5.42 12.77 9.63
N LEU A 186 4.14 12.86 9.23
CA LEU A 186 3.34 14.07 9.41
C LEU A 186 3.07 14.35 10.90
N GLY A 187 2.89 13.31 11.71
CA GLY A 187 2.72 13.46 13.16
C GLY A 187 3.94 14.11 13.82
N ILE A 188 5.16 13.71 13.43
CA ILE A 188 6.39 14.34 13.93
C ILE A 188 6.49 15.82 13.48
N VAL A 189 6.15 16.11 12.23
CA VAL A 189 6.16 17.49 11.71
C VAL A 189 5.13 18.34 12.47
N LYS A 190 3.92 17.82 12.71
CA LYS A 190 2.86 18.48 13.50
C LYS A 190 3.27 18.72 14.96
N GLY A 191 4.13 17.89 15.52
CA GLY A 191 4.66 18.04 16.88
C GLY A 191 5.81 19.07 16.99
N THR A 192 6.16 19.81 15.95
CA THR A 192 7.21 20.84 16.00
C THR A 192 6.67 22.20 16.47
N PRO A 193 7.48 23.00 17.19
CA PRO A 193 7.11 24.37 17.54
C PRO A 193 6.82 25.25 16.32
N ALA A 194 7.49 25.01 15.21
CA ALA A 194 7.26 25.70 13.95
C ALA A 194 5.83 25.49 13.43
N TYR A 195 5.36 24.23 13.39
CA TYR A 195 3.99 23.93 13.00
C TYR A 195 2.94 24.62 13.89
N GLU A 196 3.13 24.59 15.21
CA GLU A 196 2.22 25.23 16.17
C GLU A 196 2.18 26.75 15.98
N THR A 197 3.35 27.39 15.82
CA THR A 197 3.48 28.83 15.62
C THR A 197 2.79 29.29 14.33
N ILE A 198 3.05 28.59 13.21
CA ILE A 198 2.42 28.89 11.92
C ILE A 198 0.90 28.71 11.99
N THR A 199 0.44 27.59 12.57
CA THR A 199 -0.99 27.31 12.72
C THR A 199 -1.69 28.35 13.56
N ALA A 200 -1.08 28.82 14.65
CA ALA A 200 -1.62 29.87 15.50
C ALA A 200 -1.72 31.20 14.75
N SER A 201 -0.70 31.60 14.01
CA SER A 201 -0.70 32.82 13.18
C SER A 201 -1.78 32.78 12.10
N LEU A 202 -1.88 31.67 11.36
CA LEU A 202 -2.91 31.47 10.33
C LEU A 202 -4.34 31.52 10.89
N ARG A 203 -4.58 30.96 12.08
CA ARG A 203 -5.89 31.05 12.76
C ARG A 203 -6.25 32.47 13.15
N ARG A 204 -5.27 33.30 13.49
CA ARG A 204 -5.46 34.74 13.73
C ARG A 204 -5.56 35.58 12.46
N ARG A 205 -5.45 34.94 11.28
CA ARG A 205 -5.46 35.57 9.95
C ARG A 205 -4.34 36.62 9.77
N GLU A 206 -3.20 36.37 10.39
CA GLU A 206 -2.01 37.20 10.26
C GLU A 206 -1.27 36.87 8.95
N ASP A 207 -0.45 37.81 8.48
CA ASP A 207 0.49 37.55 7.39
C ASP A 207 1.62 36.62 7.90
N VAL A 208 1.48 35.33 7.61
CA VAL A 208 2.33 34.28 8.15
C VAL A 208 3.81 34.42 7.70
N LEU A 209 4.06 34.98 6.52
CA LEU A 209 5.42 35.16 6.01
C LEU A 209 6.16 36.30 6.71
N SER A 210 5.46 37.27 7.27
CA SER A 210 6.07 38.35 8.06
C SER A 210 6.07 38.06 9.56
N VAL A 211 4.95 37.57 10.11
CA VAL A 211 4.78 37.41 11.56
C VAL A 211 5.41 36.12 12.09
N ALA A 212 5.42 35.05 11.28
CA ALA A 212 5.97 33.75 11.64
C ALA A 212 7.12 33.32 10.71
N SER A 213 7.87 34.28 10.16
CA SER A 213 8.89 34.03 9.13
C SER A 213 9.89 32.95 9.51
N GLN A 214 10.44 32.96 10.72
CA GLN A 214 11.39 31.95 11.20
C GLN A 214 10.74 30.57 11.26
N ALA A 215 9.52 30.46 11.77
CA ALA A 215 8.82 29.19 11.85
C ALA A 215 8.49 28.63 10.45
N VAL A 216 8.13 29.49 9.49
CA VAL A 216 7.93 29.12 8.09
C VAL A 216 9.23 28.63 7.48
N GLU A 217 10.34 29.29 7.74
CA GLU A 217 11.66 28.87 7.27
C GLU A 217 12.06 27.51 7.86
N GLU A 218 11.87 27.30 9.17
CA GLU A 218 12.12 26.00 9.83
C GLU A 218 11.27 24.87 9.23
N LEU A 219 9.97 25.12 9.00
CA LEU A 219 9.08 24.13 8.38
C LEU A 219 9.44 23.86 6.92
N ALA A 220 9.76 24.89 6.16
CA ALA A 220 10.12 24.78 4.75
C ALA A 220 11.45 24.04 4.51
N HIS A 221 12.31 23.97 5.52
CA HIS A 221 13.55 23.20 5.51
C HIS A 221 13.47 21.89 6.29
N ASP A 222 12.28 21.50 6.77
CA ASP A 222 12.12 20.21 7.44
C ASP A 222 12.28 19.05 6.47
N GLU A 223 13.38 18.29 6.62
CA GLU A 223 13.73 17.20 5.71
C GLU A 223 12.69 16.07 5.67
N LEU A 224 11.92 15.82 6.76
CA LEU A 224 10.83 14.84 6.73
C LEU A 224 9.69 15.33 5.85
N LEU A 225 9.31 16.60 5.98
CA LEU A 225 8.25 17.18 5.16
C LEU A 225 8.65 17.23 3.68
N LEU A 226 9.87 17.69 3.41
CA LEU A 226 10.41 17.73 2.04
C LEU A 226 10.52 16.36 1.38
N ALA A 227 10.85 15.31 2.16
CA ALA A 227 10.89 13.94 1.65
C ALA A 227 9.49 13.34 1.48
N ALA A 228 8.53 13.71 2.34
CA ALA A 228 7.17 13.17 2.32
C ALA A 228 6.34 13.71 1.16
N LEU A 229 6.28 15.04 0.99
CA LEU A 229 5.36 15.71 0.05
C LEU A 229 5.42 15.17 -1.40
N PRO A 230 6.57 14.87 -2.00
CA PRO A 230 6.61 14.31 -3.35
C PRO A 230 6.23 12.83 -3.43
N ARG A 231 6.19 12.10 -2.31
CA ARG A 231 6.14 10.62 -2.30
C ARG A 231 4.87 10.02 -1.73
N LEU A 232 4.03 10.82 -1.06
CA LEU A 232 2.77 10.38 -0.48
C LEU A 232 1.65 11.39 -0.77
N VAL A 233 0.42 10.95 -0.61
CA VAL A 233 -0.75 11.83 -0.55
C VAL A 233 -0.97 12.23 0.90
N VAL A 234 -1.00 13.52 1.19
CA VAL A 234 -1.32 14.04 2.52
C VAL A 234 -2.79 13.77 2.83
N THR A 235 -3.05 12.83 3.74
CA THR A 235 -4.39 12.42 4.18
C THR A 235 -4.80 13.02 5.53
N ASP A 236 -4.04 13.99 6.03
CA ASP A 236 -4.31 14.73 7.26
C ASP A 236 -4.93 16.08 6.92
N ALA A 237 -6.18 16.29 7.31
CA ALA A 237 -6.94 17.51 6.99
C ALA A 237 -6.33 18.79 7.59
N ASP A 238 -5.70 18.71 8.76
CA ASP A 238 -5.04 19.87 9.38
C ASP A 238 -3.75 20.23 8.63
N MET A 239 -3.00 19.23 8.20
CA MET A 239 -1.81 19.43 7.38
C MET A 239 -2.21 19.98 6.00
N GLU A 240 -3.23 19.43 5.34
CA GLU A 240 -3.74 19.97 4.07
C GLU A 240 -4.16 21.44 4.24
N TRP A 241 -4.89 21.76 5.32
CA TRP A 241 -5.30 23.12 5.60
C TRP A 241 -4.10 24.06 5.75
N LEU A 242 -3.06 23.66 6.49
CA LEU A 242 -1.84 24.46 6.67
C LEU A 242 -1.11 24.63 5.33
N LEU A 243 -0.88 23.56 4.59
CA LEU A 243 -0.16 23.59 3.31
C LEU A 243 -0.89 24.43 2.26
N THR A 244 -2.22 24.37 2.22
CA THR A 244 -3.04 25.20 1.33
C THR A 244 -2.87 26.69 1.64
N ARG A 245 -2.80 27.07 2.93
CA ARG A 245 -2.59 28.47 3.35
C ARG A 245 -1.17 28.95 3.06
N LEU A 246 -0.16 28.11 3.31
CA LEU A 246 1.21 28.44 2.96
C LEU A 246 1.39 28.56 1.45
N ARG A 247 0.77 27.67 0.66
CA ARG A 247 0.74 27.75 -0.79
C ARG A 247 0.22 29.10 -1.28
N LYS A 248 -0.92 29.57 -0.73
CA LYS A 248 -1.47 30.90 -1.04
C LYS A 248 -0.50 31.99 -0.66
N ALA A 249 0.06 32.00 0.53
CA ALA A 249 1.01 33.01 0.98
C ALA A 249 2.23 33.07 0.05
N LEU A 250 2.78 31.93 -0.35
CA LEU A 250 3.92 31.84 -1.27
C LEU A 250 3.58 32.29 -2.71
N LEU A 251 2.34 32.09 -3.17
CA LEU A 251 1.87 32.60 -4.47
C LEU A 251 1.77 34.13 -4.46
N MET A 252 1.21 34.69 -3.38
CA MET A 252 0.97 36.12 -3.27
C MET A 252 2.24 36.94 -2.97
N ALA A 253 3.28 36.30 -2.45
CA ALA A 253 4.51 36.97 -2.09
C ALA A 253 5.35 37.36 -3.32
N PRO A 254 6.14 38.45 -3.25
CA PRO A 254 7.09 38.81 -4.30
C PRO A 254 8.10 37.67 -4.55
N ALA A 255 8.56 37.54 -5.81
CA ALA A 255 9.45 36.43 -6.20
C ALA A 255 10.77 36.43 -5.41
N ASN A 256 11.34 37.59 -5.13
CA ASN A 256 12.58 37.73 -4.34
C ASN A 256 12.42 37.32 -2.86
N ALA A 257 11.21 37.37 -2.30
CA ALA A 257 10.95 36.95 -0.94
C ALA A 257 10.74 35.42 -0.81
N THR A 258 10.59 34.71 -1.93
CA THR A 258 10.28 33.27 -1.95
C THR A 258 11.43 32.40 -2.45
N SER A 259 12.55 32.98 -2.90
CA SER A 259 13.70 32.22 -3.44
C SER A 259 14.34 31.26 -2.43
N GLY A 260 14.31 31.59 -1.13
CA GLY A 260 14.76 30.70 -0.05
C GLY A 260 13.90 29.45 0.15
N PHE A 261 12.69 29.40 -0.43
CA PHE A 261 11.75 28.29 -0.27
C PHE A 261 11.66 27.37 -1.51
N ALA A 262 12.64 27.42 -2.41
CA ALA A 262 12.61 26.68 -3.68
C ALA A 262 12.26 25.20 -3.49
N ARG A 263 12.99 24.48 -2.64
CA ARG A 263 12.76 23.07 -2.34
C ARG A 263 11.34 22.82 -1.81
N PHE A 264 10.85 23.67 -0.95
CA PHE A 264 9.51 23.53 -0.37
C PHE A 264 8.41 23.80 -1.40
N ILE A 265 8.57 24.81 -2.25
CA ILE A 265 7.62 25.11 -3.34
C ILE A 265 7.61 23.98 -4.36
N GLY A 266 8.78 23.44 -4.74
CA GLY A 266 8.87 22.24 -5.59
C GLY A 266 8.17 21.02 -4.97
N ALA A 267 8.37 20.78 -3.68
CA ALA A 267 7.71 19.71 -2.95
C ALA A 267 6.16 19.91 -2.87
N LEU A 268 5.70 21.16 -2.68
CA LEU A 268 4.27 21.50 -2.74
C LEU A 268 3.68 21.29 -4.14
N ALA A 269 4.44 21.62 -5.20
CA ALA A 269 4.02 21.39 -6.58
C ALA A 269 3.88 19.88 -6.88
N SER A 270 4.83 19.06 -6.45
CA SER A 270 4.72 17.59 -6.56
C SER A 270 3.53 17.05 -5.75
N GLN A 271 3.30 17.56 -4.52
CA GLN A 271 2.14 17.17 -3.72
C GLN A 271 0.82 17.57 -4.40
N ALA A 272 0.74 18.79 -4.97
CA ALA A 272 -0.44 19.24 -5.71
C ALA A 272 -0.70 18.33 -6.93
N PHE A 273 0.34 17.92 -7.63
CA PHE A 273 0.24 16.98 -8.74
C PHE A 273 -0.20 15.59 -8.28
N ASN A 274 0.33 15.07 -7.17
CA ASN A 274 -0.06 13.77 -6.60
C ASN A 274 -1.52 13.74 -6.13
N THR A 275 -2.05 14.87 -5.66
CA THR A 275 -3.46 15.05 -5.29
C THR A 275 -4.34 15.51 -6.46
N GLU A 276 -3.76 15.60 -7.67
CA GLU A 276 -4.46 16.06 -8.88
C GLU A 276 -5.11 17.43 -8.68
N TYR A 277 -4.44 18.32 -7.94
CA TYR A 277 -4.89 19.68 -7.68
C TYR A 277 -6.26 19.79 -6.98
N CYS A 278 -6.60 18.83 -6.12
CA CYS A 278 -7.90 18.81 -5.44
C CYS A 278 -8.05 19.85 -4.32
N TRP A 279 -6.96 20.56 -3.95
CA TRP A 279 -7.01 21.58 -2.89
C TRP A 279 -7.79 22.82 -3.31
N ALA A 280 -8.44 23.47 -2.34
CA ALA A 280 -9.21 24.69 -2.60
C ALA A 280 -8.35 25.80 -3.22
N VAL A 281 -8.95 26.55 -4.12
CA VAL A 281 -8.37 27.74 -4.77
C VAL A 281 -9.40 28.86 -4.68
N ASP A 282 -9.06 29.98 -4.08
CA ASP A 282 -9.95 31.14 -4.00
C ASP A 282 -9.80 32.11 -5.19
N ALA A 283 -10.62 33.16 -5.20
CA ALA A 283 -10.64 34.11 -6.32
C ALA A 283 -9.33 34.93 -6.43
N GLU A 284 -8.71 35.27 -5.29
CA GLU A 284 -7.45 36.02 -5.29
C GLU A 284 -6.31 35.17 -5.85
N GLU A 285 -6.24 33.88 -5.46
CA GLU A 285 -5.28 32.93 -5.99
C GLU A 285 -5.43 32.75 -7.51
N ARG A 286 -6.68 32.67 -8.01
CA ARG A 286 -6.93 32.56 -9.46
C ARG A 286 -6.41 33.78 -10.23
N VAL A 287 -6.70 34.98 -9.75
CA VAL A 287 -6.21 36.22 -10.38
C VAL A 287 -4.68 36.24 -10.40
N ALA A 288 -4.03 35.99 -9.26
CA ALA A 288 -2.58 35.97 -9.17
C ALA A 288 -1.95 34.90 -10.06
N LEU A 289 -2.56 33.72 -10.17
CA LEU A 289 -2.11 32.63 -11.03
C LEU A 289 -2.22 32.98 -12.51
N ASP A 290 -3.31 33.62 -12.92
CA ASP A 290 -3.52 34.07 -14.31
C ASP A 290 -2.54 35.18 -14.71
N GLU A 291 -2.21 36.08 -13.79
CA GLU A 291 -1.19 37.10 -13.98
C GLU A 291 0.20 36.45 -14.10
N LEU A 292 0.52 35.51 -13.22
CA LEU A 292 1.80 34.78 -13.25
C LEU A 292 1.98 34.02 -14.57
N ARG A 293 0.96 33.29 -15.02
CA ARG A 293 0.98 32.56 -16.30
C ARG A 293 1.17 33.47 -17.49
N ARG A 294 0.44 34.58 -17.51
CA ARG A 294 0.55 35.58 -18.59
C ARG A 294 1.95 36.16 -18.65
N GLY A 295 2.55 36.50 -17.50
CA GLY A 295 3.93 36.98 -17.44
C GLY A 295 4.94 35.96 -18.00
N VAL A 296 4.79 34.67 -17.65
CA VAL A 296 5.62 33.60 -18.19
C VAL A 296 5.47 33.47 -19.70
N ASP A 297 4.24 33.52 -20.23
CA ASP A 297 3.98 33.38 -21.67
C ASP A 297 4.55 34.58 -22.46
N GLU A 298 4.50 35.77 -21.90
CA GLU A 298 5.06 36.98 -22.50
C GLU A 298 6.60 36.90 -22.54
N ALA A 299 7.23 36.58 -21.42
CA ALA A 299 8.68 36.42 -21.30
C ALA A 299 9.22 35.32 -22.22
N TRP A 300 8.51 34.18 -22.30
CA TRP A 300 8.88 33.07 -23.18
C TRP A 300 8.82 33.45 -24.66
N ARG A 301 7.77 34.19 -25.08
CA ARG A 301 7.67 34.70 -26.46
C ARG A 301 8.70 35.76 -26.79
N ALA A 302 9.12 36.55 -25.80
CA ALA A 302 10.18 37.55 -25.95
C ALA A 302 11.56 36.91 -26.07
N GLY A 303 11.70 35.59 -25.82
CA GLY A 303 12.98 34.89 -25.87
C GLY A 303 13.84 35.12 -24.62
N GLU A 304 13.21 35.47 -23.50
CA GLU A 304 13.91 35.58 -22.22
C GLU A 304 14.50 34.22 -21.80
N SER A 305 15.51 34.27 -20.93
CA SER A 305 16.17 33.05 -20.52
C SER A 305 15.22 32.11 -19.79
N ARG A 306 15.41 30.80 -19.97
CA ARG A 306 14.62 29.77 -19.24
C ARG A 306 14.69 29.98 -17.73
N ASN A 307 15.85 30.33 -17.21
CA ASN A 307 16.08 30.57 -15.79
C ASN A 307 15.23 31.72 -15.23
N ASP A 308 14.92 32.74 -16.04
CA ASP A 308 14.13 33.91 -15.61
C ASP A 308 12.64 33.51 -15.44
N CYS A 309 12.16 32.55 -16.26
CA CYS A 309 10.79 32.05 -16.19
C CYS A 309 10.60 30.89 -15.19
N GLU A 310 11.66 30.14 -14.87
CA GLU A 310 11.60 28.88 -14.13
C GLU A 310 10.89 29.04 -12.79
N TRP A 311 11.27 30.05 -12.03
CA TRP A 311 10.69 30.25 -10.70
C TRP A 311 9.18 30.54 -10.74
N ALA A 312 8.73 31.29 -11.73
CA ALA A 312 7.31 31.55 -11.95
C ALA A 312 6.56 30.27 -12.36
N ILE A 313 7.18 29.43 -13.18
CA ILE A 313 6.62 28.14 -13.60
C ILE A 313 6.47 27.20 -12.40
N VAL A 314 7.50 27.04 -11.55
CA VAL A 314 7.46 26.19 -10.36
C VAL A 314 6.37 26.65 -9.37
N ARG A 315 6.21 27.97 -9.19
CA ARG A 315 5.13 28.53 -8.36
C ARG A 315 3.73 28.23 -8.93
N ALA A 316 3.55 28.36 -10.23
CA ALA A 316 2.30 28.02 -10.88
C ALA A 316 2.00 26.51 -10.83
N ALA A 317 3.04 25.67 -10.85
CA ALA A 317 2.90 24.21 -10.74
C ALA A 317 2.32 23.75 -9.39
N MET A 318 2.28 24.58 -8.36
CA MET A 318 1.53 24.30 -7.12
C MET A 318 0.00 24.31 -7.33
N TYR A 319 -0.51 24.79 -8.46
CA TYR A 319 -1.93 25.00 -8.73
C TYR A 319 -2.47 24.24 -9.92
N ASP A 320 -1.62 23.94 -10.91
CA ASP A 320 -2.02 23.28 -12.13
C ASP A 320 -0.83 22.63 -12.84
N THR A 321 -1.13 21.78 -13.81
CA THR A 321 -0.09 21.08 -14.56
C THR A 321 0.74 22.02 -15.41
N LEU A 322 2.00 21.65 -15.65
CA LEU A 322 2.86 22.35 -16.60
C LEU A 322 2.27 22.43 -18.01
N ARG A 323 1.35 21.53 -18.34
CA ARG A 323 0.65 21.49 -19.65
C ARG A 323 -0.29 22.66 -19.88
N GLN A 324 -0.62 23.45 -18.86
CA GLN A 324 -1.39 24.69 -19.00
C GLN A 324 -0.56 25.85 -19.60
N PHE A 325 0.77 25.73 -19.61
CA PHE A 325 1.60 26.70 -20.31
C PHE A 325 1.65 26.39 -21.81
N PRO A 326 1.43 27.35 -22.72
CA PRO A 326 1.54 27.13 -24.16
C PRO A 326 2.90 26.56 -24.60
N ALA A 327 3.96 26.93 -23.90
CA ALA A 327 5.33 26.47 -24.14
C ALA A 327 5.64 25.06 -23.60
N TRP A 328 4.75 24.38 -22.88
CA TRP A 328 5.05 23.13 -22.18
C TRP A 328 5.68 22.03 -23.06
N ARG A 329 5.34 22.00 -24.36
CA ARG A 329 5.91 21.01 -25.30
C ARG A 329 7.41 21.22 -25.57
N THR A 330 7.95 22.37 -25.18
CA THR A 330 9.39 22.67 -25.27
C THR A 330 10.12 22.37 -23.96
N PHE A 331 9.39 21.96 -22.90
CA PHE A 331 9.96 21.46 -21.66
C PHE A 331 10.29 19.98 -21.86
N ASP A 332 11.44 19.67 -22.44
CA ASP A 332 11.85 18.32 -22.75
C ASP A 332 13.06 17.86 -21.90
N ASP A 333 13.38 16.59 -22.00
CA ASP A 333 14.48 15.98 -21.23
C ASP A 333 15.85 16.51 -21.65
N SER A 334 16.00 17.02 -22.87
CA SER A 334 17.25 17.62 -23.35
C SER A 334 17.56 18.94 -22.63
N ALA A 335 16.55 19.55 -22.05
CA ALA A 335 16.64 20.77 -21.26
C ALA A 335 16.86 20.53 -19.76
N THR A 336 16.74 19.29 -19.26
CA THR A 336 16.84 19.00 -17.82
C THR A 336 18.18 19.36 -17.21
N GLY A 337 19.26 19.33 -17.97
CA GLY A 337 20.59 19.79 -17.52
C GLY A 337 20.73 21.29 -17.30
N THR A 338 19.71 22.09 -17.64
CA THR A 338 19.69 23.56 -17.48
C THR A 338 18.68 24.03 -16.43
N TRP A 339 17.81 23.16 -15.95
CA TRP A 339 16.81 23.42 -14.91
C TRP A 339 17.36 23.17 -13.50
N SER A 340 16.79 23.82 -12.48
CA SER A 340 16.98 23.40 -11.08
C SER A 340 16.46 21.98 -10.85
N ASP A 341 16.88 21.36 -9.73
CA ASP A 341 16.41 20.02 -9.36
C ASP A 341 14.88 19.97 -9.20
N GLU A 342 14.28 21.04 -8.68
CA GLU A 342 12.84 21.19 -8.49
C GLU A 342 12.10 21.20 -9.84
N MET A 343 12.54 22.04 -10.76
CA MET A 343 11.94 22.12 -12.10
C MET A 343 12.18 20.85 -12.90
N ALA A 344 13.38 20.29 -12.86
CA ALA A 344 13.72 19.05 -13.54
C ALA A 344 12.83 17.89 -13.06
N SER A 345 12.52 17.82 -11.76
CA SER A 345 11.58 16.82 -11.23
C SER A 345 10.18 17.00 -11.80
N LEU A 346 9.65 18.23 -11.79
CA LEU A 346 8.32 18.52 -12.33
C LEU A 346 8.23 18.26 -13.84
N VAL A 347 9.25 18.61 -14.62
CA VAL A 347 9.31 18.31 -16.06
C VAL A 347 9.29 16.80 -16.29
N ARG A 348 10.07 16.03 -15.54
CA ARG A 348 10.07 14.57 -15.63
C ARG A 348 8.69 14.01 -15.36
N GLU A 349 8.06 14.38 -14.24
CA GLU A 349 6.76 13.84 -13.81
C GLU A 349 5.61 14.25 -14.74
N GLN A 350 5.57 15.51 -15.19
CA GLN A 350 4.40 16.08 -15.84
C GLN A 350 4.51 16.18 -17.36
N VAL A 351 5.73 16.07 -17.91
CA VAL A 351 5.97 16.17 -19.35
C VAL A 351 6.54 14.88 -19.90
N VAL A 352 7.72 14.43 -19.41
CA VAL A 352 8.41 13.25 -19.96
C VAL A 352 7.59 11.98 -19.72
N GLU A 353 7.16 11.73 -18.46
CA GLU A 353 6.36 10.58 -18.11
C GLU A 353 4.98 10.61 -18.82
N TYR A 354 4.37 11.78 -18.95
CA TYR A 354 3.13 11.93 -19.71
C TYR A 354 3.28 11.55 -21.19
N HIS A 355 4.37 12.00 -21.85
CA HIS A 355 4.62 11.60 -23.25
C HIS A 355 4.88 10.10 -23.37
N ALA A 356 5.63 9.51 -22.44
CA ALA A 356 5.83 8.06 -22.40
C ALA A 356 4.51 7.30 -22.23
N GLU A 357 3.66 7.75 -21.32
CA GLU A 357 2.31 7.16 -21.12
C GLU A 357 1.43 7.27 -22.36
N ARG A 358 1.44 8.41 -23.04
CA ARG A 358 0.70 8.58 -24.31
C ARG A 358 1.16 7.60 -25.37
N ALA A 359 2.48 7.48 -25.55
CA ALA A 359 3.06 6.52 -26.51
C ALA A 359 2.67 5.06 -26.17
N ILE A 360 2.69 4.70 -24.88
CA ILE A 360 2.21 3.39 -24.43
C ILE A 360 0.73 3.22 -24.71
N ALA A 361 -0.12 4.20 -24.37
CA ALA A 361 -1.56 4.14 -24.56
C ALA A 361 -1.95 3.92 -26.03
N ASP A 362 -1.24 4.58 -26.95
CA ASP A 362 -1.46 4.45 -28.40
C ASP A 362 -1.05 3.05 -28.91
N ALA A 363 -0.03 2.43 -28.32
CA ALA A 363 0.49 1.11 -28.69
C ALA A 363 -0.24 -0.06 -28.02
N LEU A 364 -1.10 0.18 -27.01
CA LEU A 364 -1.80 -0.90 -26.31
C LEU A 364 -2.69 -1.73 -27.24
N PRO A 365 -2.56 -3.07 -27.21
CA PRO A 365 -3.47 -3.93 -27.96
C PRO A 365 -4.89 -3.86 -27.42
N ALA A 366 -5.88 -3.93 -28.31
CA ALA A 366 -7.28 -4.16 -27.94
C ALA A 366 -7.52 -5.66 -27.84
N LEU A 367 -7.89 -6.14 -26.67
CA LEU A 367 -8.20 -7.56 -26.45
C LEU A 367 -9.66 -7.87 -26.73
N THR A 368 -10.57 -6.93 -26.39
CA THR A 368 -12.01 -7.06 -26.62
C THR A 368 -12.57 -5.74 -27.18
N SER A 369 -13.79 -5.78 -27.76
CA SER A 369 -14.56 -4.58 -28.05
C SER A 369 -15.03 -3.91 -26.75
N ILE A 370 -15.35 -2.64 -26.80
CA ILE A 370 -15.95 -1.90 -25.68
C ILE A 370 -17.47 -1.87 -25.88
N SER A 371 -18.20 -2.30 -24.85
CA SER A 371 -19.65 -2.30 -24.83
C SER A 371 -20.19 -0.86 -24.75
N GLU A 372 -21.32 -0.59 -25.38
CA GLU A 372 -22.01 0.70 -25.26
C GLU A 372 -22.70 0.84 -23.90
N GLY A 373 -23.04 2.07 -23.50
CA GLY A 373 -23.80 2.34 -22.28
C GLY A 373 -22.91 2.66 -21.08
N VAL A 374 -23.09 1.95 -19.96
CA VAL A 374 -22.37 2.23 -18.69
C VAL A 374 -20.85 2.13 -18.84
N SER A 375 -20.36 1.14 -19.59
CA SER A 375 -18.92 1.00 -19.86
C SER A 375 -18.31 2.24 -20.51
N THR A 376 -19.04 2.89 -21.42
CA THR A 376 -18.58 4.14 -22.07
C THR A 376 -18.52 5.31 -21.08
N LEU A 377 -19.51 5.44 -20.18
CA LEU A 377 -19.52 6.49 -19.14
C LEU A 377 -18.42 6.29 -18.11
N VAL A 378 -18.24 5.07 -17.65
CA VAL A 378 -17.16 4.70 -16.71
C VAL A 378 -15.79 4.92 -17.36
N ARG A 379 -15.61 4.53 -18.63
CA ARG A 379 -14.39 4.80 -19.38
C ARG A 379 -14.06 6.30 -19.42
N ALA A 380 -15.02 7.15 -19.79
CA ALA A 380 -14.81 8.59 -19.88
C ALA A 380 -14.34 9.19 -18.54
N MET A 381 -14.83 8.65 -17.42
CA MET A 381 -14.48 9.10 -16.07
C MET A 381 -13.01 8.82 -15.73
N TYR A 382 -12.45 7.65 -16.14
CA TYR A 382 -11.08 7.23 -15.84
C TYR A 382 -10.05 7.55 -16.94
N GLU A 383 -10.50 7.96 -18.15
CA GLU A 383 -9.59 8.29 -19.25
C GLU A 383 -8.85 9.62 -19.01
N GLU A 384 -9.46 10.52 -18.26
CA GLU A 384 -8.91 11.84 -17.97
C GLU A 384 -7.73 11.77 -16.97
N ASN A 385 -7.87 10.94 -15.92
CA ASN A 385 -6.83 10.73 -14.92
C ASN A 385 -6.74 9.24 -14.53
N PRO A 386 -5.53 8.64 -14.58
CA PRO A 386 -5.32 7.27 -14.11
C PRO A 386 -5.72 7.11 -12.62
N TYR A 387 -6.59 6.13 -12.31
CA TYR A 387 -7.09 5.91 -10.95
C TYR A 387 -6.99 4.41 -10.55
N PRO A 388 -6.67 4.11 -9.28
CA PRO A 388 -6.06 5.00 -8.28
C PRO A 388 -4.60 5.31 -8.62
N ARG A 389 -4.16 6.56 -8.48
CA ARG A 389 -2.76 6.91 -8.71
C ARG A 389 -1.91 6.43 -7.51
N TRP A 390 -0.86 5.66 -7.78
CA TRP A 390 0.06 5.16 -6.76
C TRP A 390 1.51 5.49 -7.14
N VAL A 391 2.32 5.83 -6.16
CA VAL A 391 3.72 6.27 -6.38
C VAL A 391 4.70 5.18 -5.96
N THR A 392 4.35 4.40 -4.94
CA THR A 392 5.20 3.35 -4.36
C THR A 392 4.40 2.08 -4.15
N LEU A 393 5.10 0.94 -4.18
CA LEU A 393 4.49 -0.39 -4.13
C LEU A 393 5.07 -1.21 -2.97
N GLN A 394 4.19 -1.75 -2.13
CA GLN A 394 4.60 -2.73 -1.13
C GLN A 394 4.88 -4.07 -1.81
N GLN A 395 6.05 -4.64 -1.56
CA GLN A 395 6.42 -5.94 -2.12
C GLN A 395 5.66 -7.08 -1.41
N PRO A 396 4.96 -7.95 -2.16
CA PRO A 396 4.28 -9.11 -1.59
C PRO A 396 5.26 -10.24 -1.27
N ALA A 397 4.80 -11.20 -0.47
CA ALA A 397 5.51 -12.46 -0.31
C ALA A 397 5.45 -13.29 -1.61
N VAL A 398 6.59 -13.84 -2.01
CA VAL A 398 6.69 -14.68 -3.21
C VAL A 398 6.13 -16.08 -2.94
N THR A 399 5.34 -16.59 -3.88
CA THR A 399 4.76 -17.94 -3.83
C THR A 399 4.58 -18.50 -5.24
N SER A 400 4.24 -19.78 -5.37
CA SER A 400 3.82 -20.38 -6.63
C SER A 400 2.30 -20.56 -6.69
N ILE A 401 1.70 -20.53 -7.89
CA ILE A 401 0.26 -20.76 -8.07
C ILE A 401 -0.18 -22.09 -7.44
N PRO A 402 0.51 -23.23 -7.65
CA PRO A 402 0.12 -24.48 -7.01
C PRO A 402 0.15 -24.44 -5.48
N ALA A 403 1.17 -23.82 -4.89
CA ALA A 403 1.25 -23.66 -3.43
C ALA A 403 0.13 -22.78 -2.90
N PHE A 404 -0.14 -21.68 -3.57
CA PHE A 404 -1.19 -20.74 -3.21
C PHE A 404 -2.60 -21.38 -3.30
N VAL A 405 -2.90 -22.09 -4.39
CA VAL A 405 -4.20 -22.74 -4.58
C VAL A 405 -4.40 -23.85 -3.55
N ARG A 406 -3.35 -24.65 -3.24
CA ARG A 406 -3.43 -25.66 -2.16
C ARG A 406 -3.69 -25.03 -0.79
N ALA A 407 -3.14 -23.85 -0.52
CA ALA A 407 -3.41 -23.18 0.75
C ALA A 407 -4.87 -22.72 0.87
N LEU A 408 -5.52 -22.34 -0.24
CA LEU A 408 -6.94 -22.00 -0.29
C LEU A 408 -7.86 -23.23 -0.31
N ARG A 409 -7.38 -24.37 -0.85
CA ARG A 409 -8.15 -25.61 -1.06
C ARG A 409 -7.38 -26.82 -0.50
N PRO A 410 -7.13 -26.88 0.82
CA PRO A 410 -6.22 -27.86 1.43
C PRO A 410 -6.68 -29.30 1.31
N THR A 411 -7.98 -29.54 1.09
CA THR A 411 -8.58 -30.90 0.94
C THR A 411 -8.49 -31.42 -0.50
N GLU A 412 -8.04 -30.61 -1.44
CA GLU A 412 -7.99 -30.94 -2.87
C GLU A 412 -6.55 -31.10 -3.36
N SER A 413 -6.27 -32.21 -4.03
CA SER A 413 -4.94 -32.47 -4.59
C SER A 413 -4.74 -31.83 -5.97
N ALA A 414 -5.82 -31.59 -6.72
CA ALA A 414 -5.75 -31.03 -8.06
C ALA A 414 -5.48 -29.52 -8.01
N VAL A 415 -4.57 -29.05 -8.88
CA VAL A 415 -4.18 -27.66 -9.03
C VAL A 415 -4.28 -27.26 -10.51
N PRO A 416 -4.43 -25.94 -10.81
CA PRO A 416 -4.41 -25.44 -12.18
C PRO A 416 -3.12 -25.84 -12.91
N LYS A 417 -3.21 -25.94 -14.23
CA LYS A 417 -2.08 -26.40 -15.08
C LYS A 417 -1.28 -25.27 -15.69
N THR A 418 -1.91 -24.11 -15.93
CA THR A 418 -1.23 -22.97 -16.56
C THR A 418 -0.74 -21.95 -15.53
N PRO A 419 0.44 -21.37 -15.69
CA PRO A 419 0.90 -20.29 -14.84
C PRO A 419 0.37 -18.94 -15.34
N ARG A 420 -0.96 -18.80 -15.53
CA ARG A 420 -1.58 -17.58 -16.05
C ARG A 420 -2.57 -17.00 -15.06
N ILE A 421 -2.52 -15.67 -14.90
CA ILE A 421 -3.39 -14.88 -14.03
C ILE A 421 -4.10 -13.83 -14.88
N LEU A 422 -5.41 -13.68 -14.73
CA LEU A 422 -6.16 -12.55 -15.29
C LEU A 422 -6.49 -11.56 -14.19
N VAL A 423 -6.18 -10.28 -14.40
CA VAL A 423 -6.69 -9.18 -13.59
C VAL A 423 -7.64 -8.37 -14.46
N ALA A 424 -8.93 -8.49 -14.19
CA ALA A 424 -10.01 -7.82 -14.90
C ALA A 424 -10.40 -6.52 -14.18
N GLY A 425 -10.22 -5.38 -14.84
CA GLY A 425 -10.27 -4.06 -14.25
C GLY A 425 -8.98 -3.75 -13.47
N GLY A 426 -7.84 -3.83 -14.18
CA GLY A 426 -6.52 -3.62 -13.57
C GLY A 426 -6.23 -2.18 -13.16
N GLY A 427 -7.01 -1.21 -13.66
CA GLY A 427 -6.86 0.21 -13.40
C GLY A 427 -5.43 0.68 -13.65
N SER A 428 -4.91 1.50 -12.75
CA SER A 428 -3.52 2.00 -12.79
C SER A 428 -2.44 0.95 -12.44
N GLY A 429 -2.80 -0.33 -12.29
CA GLY A 429 -1.86 -1.45 -12.29
C GLY A 429 -1.29 -1.86 -10.95
N GLN A 430 -1.70 -1.29 -9.84
CA GLN A 430 -1.17 -1.68 -8.53
C GLN A 430 -1.37 -3.19 -8.25
N GLN A 431 -2.58 -3.70 -8.46
CA GLN A 431 -2.90 -5.11 -8.24
C GLN A 431 -2.21 -6.06 -9.24
N PRO A 432 -2.23 -5.81 -10.58
CA PRO A 432 -1.48 -6.64 -11.53
C PRO A 432 0.01 -6.72 -11.23
N VAL A 433 0.65 -5.60 -10.87
CA VAL A 433 2.08 -5.55 -10.53
C VAL A 433 2.36 -6.33 -9.23
N GLN A 434 1.51 -6.19 -8.21
CA GLN A 434 1.64 -6.99 -6.98
C GLN A 434 1.49 -8.49 -7.26
N MET A 435 0.54 -8.89 -8.12
CA MET A 435 0.39 -10.30 -8.51
C MET A 435 1.61 -10.81 -9.29
N ALA A 436 2.15 -10.00 -10.19
CA ALA A 436 3.35 -10.36 -10.95
C ALA A 436 4.58 -10.57 -10.04
N LEU A 437 4.72 -9.75 -9.02
CA LEU A 437 5.77 -9.89 -8.00
C LEU A 437 5.54 -11.09 -7.07
N ALA A 438 4.28 -11.36 -6.71
CA ALA A 438 3.93 -12.50 -5.86
C ALA A 438 4.11 -13.85 -6.58
N PHE A 439 3.89 -13.88 -7.90
CA PHE A 439 3.95 -15.08 -8.74
C PHE A 439 4.94 -14.88 -9.89
N PRO A 440 6.25 -14.87 -9.64
CA PRO A 440 7.26 -14.55 -10.66
C PRO A 440 7.29 -15.53 -11.85
N ASP A 441 6.82 -16.77 -11.65
CA ASP A 441 6.74 -17.79 -12.71
C ASP A 441 5.45 -17.70 -13.54
N ALA A 442 4.53 -16.76 -13.20
CA ALA A 442 3.27 -16.61 -13.90
C ALA A 442 3.30 -15.46 -14.92
N VAL A 443 2.45 -15.57 -15.94
CA VAL A 443 2.12 -14.45 -16.84
C VAL A 443 0.82 -13.82 -16.33
N VAL A 444 0.87 -12.55 -15.97
CA VAL A 444 -0.30 -11.76 -15.56
C VAL A 444 -0.85 -11.03 -16.78
N SER A 445 -2.08 -11.31 -17.17
CA SER A 445 -2.81 -10.53 -18.18
C SER A 445 -3.71 -9.52 -17.46
N SER A 446 -3.54 -8.23 -17.73
CA SER A 446 -4.34 -7.15 -17.15
C SER A 446 -5.16 -6.48 -18.21
N ILE A 447 -6.49 -6.41 -18.01
CA ILE A 447 -7.41 -5.70 -18.90
C ILE A 447 -8.11 -4.56 -18.16
N ASP A 448 -8.33 -3.45 -18.85
CA ASP A 448 -9.07 -2.29 -18.34
C ASP A 448 -9.72 -1.50 -19.47
N LEU A 449 -10.78 -0.73 -19.13
CA LEU A 449 -11.47 0.18 -20.05
C LEU A 449 -10.66 1.45 -20.36
N SER A 450 -9.78 1.87 -19.45
CA SER A 450 -8.99 3.10 -19.55
C SER A 450 -7.59 2.81 -20.09
N ARG A 451 -7.30 3.34 -21.30
CA ARG A 451 -5.96 3.28 -21.87
C ARG A 451 -4.96 4.11 -21.10
N SER A 452 -5.38 5.24 -20.55
CA SER A 452 -4.52 6.09 -19.71
C SER A 452 -4.11 5.38 -18.42
N SER A 453 -5.04 4.70 -17.75
CA SER A 453 -4.74 3.88 -16.57
C SER A 453 -3.78 2.73 -16.87
N LEU A 454 -3.99 2.00 -17.96
CA LEU A 454 -3.10 0.92 -18.41
C LEU A 454 -1.70 1.42 -18.79
N ALA A 455 -1.61 2.60 -19.43
CA ALA A 455 -0.34 3.20 -19.79
C ALA A 455 0.48 3.61 -18.56
N TYR A 456 -0.18 4.23 -17.59
CA TYR A 456 0.41 4.49 -16.27
C TYR A 456 0.90 3.19 -15.61
N ALA A 457 0.05 2.16 -15.61
CA ALA A 457 0.36 0.84 -15.06
C ALA A 457 1.61 0.23 -15.71
N ALA A 458 1.70 0.26 -17.03
CA ALA A 458 2.82 -0.30 -17.79
C ALA A 458 4.13 0.46 -17.50
N ARG A 459 4.09 1.80 -17.42
CA ARG A 459 5.24 2.61 -17.04
C ARG A 459 5.70 2.30 -15.62
N MET A 460 4.77 2.22 -14.68
CA MET A 460 5.08 1.88 -13.29
C MET A 460 5.63 0.46 -13.13
N ALA A 461 5.09 -0.52 -13.87
CA ALA A 461 5.64 -1.87 -13.91
C ALA A 461 7.10 -1.87 -14.39
N ALA A 462 7.40 -1.15 -15.47
CA ALA A 462 8.76 -1.01 -15.99
C ALA A 462 9.70 -0.34 -14.97
N ARG A 463 9.24 0.71 -14.26
CA ARG A 463 10.00 1.36 -13.18
C ARG A 463 10.37 0.39 -12.05
N HIS A 464 9.48 -0.55 -11.72
CA HIS A 464 9.72 -1.58 -10.70
C HIS A 464 10.37 -2.86 -11.24
N GLY A 465 10.83 -2.88 -12.50
CA GLY A 465 11.48 -4.03 -13.13
C GLY A 465 10.57 -5.23 -13.36
N VAL A 466 9.24 -5.02 -13.36
CA VAL A 466 8.24 -6.08 -13.57
C VAL A 466 8.01 -6.28 -15.07
N THR A 467 8.29 -7.48 -15.57
CA THR A 467 8.26 -7.82 -17.00
C THR A 467 7.24 -8.89 -17.39
N ASN A 468 6.63 -9.55 -16.41
CA ASN A 468 5.70 -10.66 -16.61
C ASN A 468 4.22 -10.22 -16.61
N VAL A 469 3.92 -8.95 -16.92
CA VAL A 469 2.56 -8.42 -17.11
C VAL A 469 2.30 -8.10 -18.58
N GLN A 470 1.16 -8.54 -19.09
CA GLN A 470 0.63 -8.21 -20.40
C GLN A 470 -0.54 -7.24 -20.22
N TRP A 471 -0.44 -6.05 -20.78
CA TRP A 471 -1.42 -4.99 -20.69
C TRP A 471 -2.28 -4.95 -21.94
N ALA A 472 -3.61 -4.93 -21.80
CA ALA A 472 -4.52 -4.86 -22.94
C ALA A 472 -5.78 -4.05 -22.62
N HIS A 473 -6.21 -3.24 -23.59
CA HIS A 473 -7.47 -2.51 -23.52
C HIS A 473 -8.64 -3.46 -23.79
N GLY A 474 -9.62 -3.49 -22.89
CA GLY A 474 -10.76 -4.42 -23.04
C GLY A 474 -11.86 -4.22 -22.01
N ASP A 475 -13.06 -4.69 -22.36
CA ASP A 475 -14.25 -4.69 -21.53
C ASP A 475 -14.51 -6.09 -20.97
N ILE A 476 -14.75 -6.20 -19.67
CA ILE A 476 -15.08 -7.45 -18.99
C ILE A 476 -16.34 -8.11 -19.59
N LEU A 477 -17.31 -7.30 -20.02
CA LEU A 477 -18.55 -7.79 -20.65
C LEU A 477 -18.34 -8.46 -22.01
N ALA A 478 -17.20 -8.22 -22.65
CA ALA A 478 -16.82 -8.82 -23.91
C ALA A 478 -15.76 -9.92 -23.79
N VAL A 479 -15.39 -10.31 -22.57
CA VAL A 479 -14.47 -11.43 -22.30
C VAL A 479 -15.13 -12.76 -22.68
N ASP A 480 -14.38 -13.60 -23.41
CA ASP A 480 -14.75 -14.97 -23.76
C ASP A 480 -13.52 -15.89 -23.80
N GLU A 481 -13.72 -17.16 -24.12
CA GLU A 481 -12.70 -18.20 -24.12
C GLU A 481 -11.56 -17.96 -25.12
N SER A 482 -11.70 -17.02 -26.07
CA SER A 482 -10.65 -16.70 -27.06
C SER A 482 -9.40 -16.10 -26.43
N ILE A 483 -9.53 -15.47 -25.25
CA ILE A 483 -8.39 -14.93 -24.51
C ILE A 483 -7.57 -16.02 -23.77
N GLY A 484 -8.06 -17.28 -23.79
CA GLY A 484 -7.48 -18.43 -23.12
C GLY A 484 -8.02 -18.63 -21.71
N SER A 485 -7.38 -19.56 -20.97
CA SER A 485 -7.78 -19.91 -19.60
C SER A 485 -6.73 -19.48 -18.57
N PHE A 486 -7.18 -19.26 -17.32
CA PHE A 486 -6.37 -18.70 -16.26
C PHE A 486 -6.52 -19.49 -14.97
N ALA A 487 -5.39 -19.73 -14.29
CA ALA A 487 -5.37 -20.39 -12.98
C ALA A 487 -5.95 -19.51 -11.86
N ILE A 488 -5.75 -18.21 -11.97
CA ILE A 488 -6.29 -17.20 -11.06
C ILE A 488 -6.97 -16.12 -11.89
N VAL A 489 -8.19 -15.77 -11.51
CA VAL A 489 -8.92 -14.60 -12.04
C VAL A 489 -9.18 -13.63 -10.89
N SER A 490 -8.73 -12.39 -11.02
CA SER A 490 -8.97 -11.34 -10.03
C SER A 490 -9.80 -10.22 -10.62
N CYS A 491 -10.87 -9.83 -9.91
CA CYS A 491 -11.71 -8.70 -10.26
C CYS A 491 -12.13 -7.98 -8.98
N SER A 492 -11.46 -6.88 -8.67
CA SER A 492 -11.69 -6.12 -7.43
C SER A 492 -11.99 -4.66 -7.75
N GLY A 493 -13.08 -4.13 -7.19
CA GLY A 493 -13.45 -2.74 -7.41
C GLY A 493 -14.13 -2.47 -8.76
N VAL A 494 -14.73 -3.50 -9.41
CA VAL A 494 -15.24 -3.36 -10.80
C VAL A 494 -16.66 -3.87 -10.97
N LEU A 495 -16.96 -5.10 -10.59
CA LEU A 495 -18.26 -5.73 -10.87
C LEU A 495 -19.46 -4.91 -10.37
N HIS A 496 -19.31 -4.24 -9.24
CA HIS A 496 -20.37 -3.44 -8.64
C HIS A 496 -20.64 -2.10 -9.38
N HIS A 497 -19.85 -1.78 -10.40
CA HIS A 497 -20.08 -0.67 -11.31
C HIS A 497 -20.80 -1.08 -12.61
N LEU A 498 -20.95 -2.39 -12.85
CA LEU A 498 -21.71 -2.89 -14.00
C LEU A 498 -23.22 -2.73 -13.74
N ALA A 499 -24.00 -2.54 -14.82
CA ALA A 499 -25.46 -2.52 -14.73
C ALA A 499 -25.98 -3.84 -14.15
N GLU A 500 -25.45 -4.97 -14.66
CA GLU A 500 -25.73 -6.32 -14.19
C GLU A 500 -24.41 -7.00 -13.78
N PRO A 501 -24.02 -6.94 -12.48
CA PRO A 501 -22.75 -7.49 -11.99
C PRO A 501 -22.53 -8.97 -12.31
N LEU A 502 -23.63 -9.78 -12.28
CA LEU A 502 -23.55 -11.21 -12.57
C LEU A 502 -23.16 -11.52 -14.02
N ASP A 503 -23.45 -10.64 -14.97
CA ASP A 503 -23.06 -10.85 -16.37
C ASP A 503 -21.54 -10.77 -16.54
N GLY A 504 -20.92 -9.76 -15.97
CA GLY A 504 -19.45 -9.68 -15.93
C GLY A 504 -18.84 -10.88 -15.21
N TRP A 505 -19.43 -11.28 -14.06
CA TRP A 505 -18.91 -12.41 -13.29
C TRP A 505 -19.01 -13.74 -14.07
N ARG A 506 -20.12 -14.00 -14.76
CA ARG A 506 -20.27 -15.16 -15.65
C ARG A 506 -19.22 -15.20 -16.76
N ARG A 507 -18.86 -14.05 -17.33
CA ARG A 507 -17.80 -13.95 -18.34
C ARG A 507 -16.45 -14.39 -17.78
N LEU A 508 -16.13 -13.92 -16.57
CA LEU A 508 -14.87 -14.27 -15.91
C LEU A 508 -14.80 -15.75 -15.51
N ILE A 509 -15.93 -16.38 -15.13
CA ILE A 509 -15.99 -17.82 -14.83
C ILE A 509 -15.62 -18.68 -16.05
N ARG A 510 -16.03 -18.28 -17.26
CA ARG A 510 -15.74 -19.04 -18.49
C ARG A 510 -14.25 -19.16 -18.82
N VAL A 511 -13.47 -18.19 -18.41
CA VAL A 511 -12.02 -18.18 -18.64
C VAL A 511 -11.21 -18.72 -17.44
N LEU A 512 -11.88 -19.14 -16.37
CA LEU A 512 -11.24 -19.77 -15.24
C LEU A 512 -10.94 -21.24 -15.55
N GLU A 513 -9.71 -21.69 -15.27
CA GLU A 513 -9.37 -23.11 -15.39
C GLU A 513 -10.16 -23.99 -14.42
N PRO A 514 -10.40 -25.27 -14.77
CA PRO A 514 -10.77 -26.28 -13.78
C PRO A 514 -9.76 -26.27 -12.62
N HIS A 515 -10.25 -26.24 -11.37
CA HIS A 515 -9.42 -26.10 -10.17
C HIS A 515 -8.78 -24.73 -9.96
N GLY A 516 -9.05 -23.74 -10.82
CA GLY A 516 -8.66 -22.35 -10.63
C GLY A 516 -9.41 -21.67 -9.49
N VAL A 517 -8.96 -20.49 -9.08
CA VAL A 517 -9.57 -19.68 -8.03
C VAL A 517 -9.81 -18.25 -8.51
N MET A 518 -10.88 -17.64 -7.99
CA MET A 518 -11.22 -16.25 -8.27
C MET A 518 -11.07 -15.40 -7.01
N LYS A 519 -10.49 -14.21 -7.16
CA LYS A 519 -10.54 -13.15 -6.16
C LYS A 519 -11.55 -12.10 -6.60
N ILE A 520 -12.53 -11.82 -5.76
CA ILE A 520 -13.57 -10.83 -6.02
C ILE A 520 -13.54 -9.75 -4.95
N GLY A 521 -13.67 -8.49 -5.39
CA GLY A 521 -13.79 -7.32 -4.52
C GLY A 521 -15.09 -6.57 -4.79
N LEU A 522 -15.97 -6.46 -3.78
CA LEU A 522 -17.29 -5.80 -3.85
C LEU A 522 -17.46 -4.82 -2.69
N TYR A 523 -18.10 -3.68 -2.91
CA TYR A 523 -18.33 -2.70 -1.87
C TYR A 523 -19.27 -3.20 -0.77
N SER A 524 -18.85 -3.06 0.51
CA SER A 524 -19.66 -3.42 1.67
C SER A 524 -20.66 -2.29 1.99
N ARG A 525 -21.93 -2.63 2.07
CA ARG A 525 -23.00 -1.69 2.49
C ARG A 525 -22.78 -1.20 3.92
N ALA A 526 -22.37 -2.08 4.82
CA ALA A 526 -22.15 -1.74 6.21
C ALA A 526 -20.97 -0.77 6.39
N ALA A 527 -19.87 -0.98 5.67
CA ALA A 527 -18.66 -0.16 5.76
C ALA A 527 -18.78 1.19 5.02
N ARG A 528 -19.75 1.34 4.08
CA ARG A 528 -19.89 2.56 3.27
C ARG A 528 -20.88 3.59 3.81
N ARG A 529 -21.48 3.39 4.99
CA ARG A 529 -22.46 4.32 5.58
C ARG A 529 -21.99 5.77 5.66
N GLN A 530 -20.69 5.97 5.91
CA GLN A 530 -20.09 7.31 5.97
C GLN A 530 -19.97 7.95 4.58
N ILE A 531 -19.71 7.13 3.56
CA ILE A 531 -19.66 7.55 2.17
C ILE A 531 -21.07 7.93 1.69
N ASP A 532 -22.08 7.13 2.03
CA ASP A 532 -23.47 7.40 1.69
C ASP A 532 -23.93 8.74 2.29
N ALA A 533 -23.60 9.02 3.55
CA ALA A 533 -23.88 10.31 4.19
C ALA A 533 -23.16 11.49 3.49
N ALA A 534 -21.95 11.29 3.00
CA ALA A 534 -21.23 12.31 2.24
C ALA A 534 -21.82 12.51 0.84
N ARG A 535 -22.23 11.44 0.15
CA ARG A 535 -22.92 11.49 -1.15
C ARG A 535 -24.26 12.21 -1.06
N GLU A 536 -25.03 11.94 -0.02
CA GLU A 536 -26.29 12.66 0.24
C GLU A 536 -26.05 14.17 0.40
N LEU A 537 -25.02 14.57 1.14
CA LEU A 537 -24.63 15.98 1.28
C LEU A 537 -24.23 16.58 -0.07
N VAL A 538 -23.44 15.87 -0.88
CA VAL A 538 -23.02 16.31 -2.21
C VAL A 538 -24.22 16.52 -3.13
N GLN A 539 -25.17 15.59 -3.13
CA GLN A 539 -26.40 15.66 -3.91
C GLN A 539 -27.30 16.81 -3.45
N GLN A 540 -27.54 16.96 -2.14
CA GLN A 540 -28.35 18.05 -1.57
C GLN A 540 -27.71 19.41 -1.82
N GLY A 541 -26.38 19.50 -1.82
CA GLY A 541 -25.63 20.72 -2.14
C GLY A 541 -25.58 21.07 -3.63
N GLY A 542 -26.04 20.19 -4.51
CA GLY A 542 -26.05 20.41 -5.95
C GLY A 542 -24.65 20.52 -6.57
N PHE A 543 -23.64 19.90 -5.95
CA PHE A 543 -22.26 19.94 -6.44
C PHE A 543 -22.11 19.10 -7.72
N ALA A 544 -21.62 19.72 -8.80
CA ALA A 544 -21.37 19.04 -10.07
C ALA A 544 -20.11 18.18 -10.01
N ALA A 545 -20.06 17.12 -10.83
CA ALA A 545 -18.89 16.24 -10.98
C ALA A 545 -17.76 16.88 -11.82
N THR A 546 -17.53 18.19 -11.61
CA THR A 546 -16.43 18.97 -12.19
C THR A 546 -15.36 19.20 -11.12
N ASP A 547 -14.16 19.55 -11.51
CA ASP A 547 -13.07 19.86 -10.59
C ASP A 547 -13.46 20.93 -9.56
N GLU A 548 -14.17 21.97 -9.99
CA GLU A 548 -14.66 23.00 -9.08
C GLU A 548 -15.72 22.47 -8.12
N GLY A 549 -16.67 21.67 -8.60
CA GLY A 549 -17.69 21.05 -7.77
C GLY A 549 -17.11 20.08 -6.77
N ILE A 550 -16.06 19.31 -7.15
CA ILE A 550 -15.33 18.42 -6.26
C ILE A 550 -14.61 19.23 -5.18
N ARG A 551 -13.86 20.30 -5.54
CA ARG A 551 -13.21 21.18 -4.55
C ARG A 551 -14.24 21.79 -3.59
N ALA A 552 -15.38 22.25 -4.09
CA ALA A 552 -16.44 22.84 -3.28
C ALA A 552 -17.08 21.80 -2.33
N SER A 553 -17.39 20.60 -2.81
CA SER A 553 -17.95 19.52 -1.97
C SER A 553 -16.96 19.08 -0.88
N ARG A 554 -15.66 18.98 -1.19
CA ARG A 554 -14.62 18.71 -0.20
C ARG A 554 -14.58 19.79 0.90
N GLN A 555 -14.62 21.07 0.52
CA GLN A 555 -14.65 22.16 1.49
C GLN A 555 -15.90 22.14 2.37
N ALA A 556 -17.06 21.82 1.80
CA ALA A 556 -18.29 21.66 2.57
C ALA A 556 -18.17 20.53 3.61
N ILE A 557 -17.59 19.37 3.24
CA ILE A 557 -17.37 18.25 4.15
C ILE A 557 -16.33 18.60 5.23
N LEU A 558 -15.22 19.24 4.86
CA LEU A 558 -14.17 19.67 5.79
C LEU A 558 -14.68 20.69 6.84
N ALA A 559 -15.67 21.50 6.47
CA ALA A 559 -16.27 22.51 7.36
C ALA A 559 -17.29 21.92 8.36
N LEU A 560 -17.72 20.66 8.20
CA LEU A 560 -18.68 20.02 9.10
C LEU A 560 -18.10 19.81 10.51
N PRO A 561 -18.95 19.74 11.55
CA PRO A 561 -18.52 19.29 12.88
C PRO A 561 -17.87 17.91 12.85
N SER A 562 -16.88 17.66 13.71
CA SER A 562 -16.11 16.39 13.74
C SER A 562 -16.97 15.15 13.93
N VAL A 563 -18.12 15.27 14.59
CA VAL A 563 -19.06 14.17 14.84
C VAL A 563 -20.02 13.89 13.67
N HIS A 564 -20.00 14.70 12.62
CA HIS A 564 -20.93 14.53 11.49
C HIS A 564 -20.56 13.28 10.69
N PRO A 565 -21.52 12.37 10.35
CA PRO A 565 -21.23 11.10 9.67
C PRO A 565 -20.46 11.26 8.35
N ALA A 566 -20.78 12.29 7.55
CA ALA A 566 -20.11 12.57 6.28
C ALA A 566 -18.59 12.84 6.44
N ARG A 567 -18.13 13.28 7.62
CA ARG A 567 -16.68 13.44 7.87
C ARG A 567 -15.91 12.12 7.94
N GLY A 568 -16.61 11.01 8.09
CA GLY A 568 -15.97 9.69 8.05
C GLY A 568 -15.23 9.40 6.74
N VAL A 569 -15.56 10.09 5.64
CA VAL A 569 -14.83 9.98 4.37
C VAL A 569 -13.37 10.45 4.46
N LEU A 570 -13.00 11.22 5.48
CA LEU A 570 -11.62 11.63 5.74
C LEU A 570 -10.70 10.45 6.14
N ALA A 571 -11.27 9.29 6.44
CA ALA A 571 -10.51 8.06 6.67
C ALA A 571 -10.04 7.39 5.35
N PHE A 572 -10.58 7.81 4.20
CA PHE A 572 -10.26 7.24 2.90
C PHE A 572 -9.27 8.13 2.15
N ILE A 573 -8.20 7.54 1.64
CA ILE A 573 -7.20 8.25 0.84
C ILE A 573 -7.82 8.90 -0.41
N ASP A 574 -8.84 8.27 -0.96
CA ASP A 574 -9.58 8.73 -2.14
C ASP A 574 -10.16 10.15 -1.97
N PHE A 575 -10.53 10.53 -0.76
CA PHE A 575 -10.99 11.89 -0.46
C PHE A 575 -9.94 12.96 -0.73
N PHE A 576 -8.66 12.61 -0.75
CA PHE A 576 -7.53 13.54 -0.83
C PHE A 576 -6.91 13.66 -2.24
N SER A 577 -7.55 13.10 -3.27
CA SER A 577 -7.22 13.33 -4.68
C SER A 577 -8.46 13.65 -5.50
N MET A 578 -8.30 14.28 -6.66
CA MET A 578 -9.42 14.71 -7.51
C MET A 578 -10.19 13.52 -8.07
N SER A 579 -9.48 12.57 -8.70
CA SER A 579 -10.07 11.35 -9.27
C SER A 579 -10.64 10.45 -8.18
N GLY A 580 -9.92 10.29 -7.06
CA GLY A 580 -10.41 9.53 -5.92
C GLY A 580 -11.67 10.11 -5.31
N CYS A 581 -11.74 11.41 -5.12
CA CYS A 581 -12.92 12.09 -4.59
C CYS A 581 -14.11 12.01 -5.56
N ARG A 582 -13.85 12.10 -6.88
CA ARG A 582 -14.87 11.90 -7.92
C ARG A 582 -15.45 10.49 -7.85
N ASP A 583 -14.61 9.47 -7.77
CA ASP A 583 -15.02 8.07 -7.63
C ASP A 583 -15.79 7.84 -6.32
N LEU A 584 -15.25 8.30 -5.20
CA LEU A 584 -15.82 8.10 -3.87
C LEU A 584 -17.21 8.73 -3.72
N LEU A 585 -17.40 9.97 -4.19
CA LEU A 585 -18.57 10.79 -3.91
C LEU A 585 -19.52 11.00 -5.10
N MET A 586 -19.05 10.88 -6.34
CA MET A 586 -19.80 11.29 -7.54
C MET A 586 -19.83 10.21 -8.65
N HIS A 587 -19.55 8.93 -8.29
CA HIS A 587 -19.57 7.86 -9.26
C HIS A 587 -20.97 7.70 -9.90
N VAL A 588 -21.01 7.50 -11.22
CA VAL A 588 -22.25 7.47 -12.01
C VAL A 588 -23.12 6.25 -11.71
N GLN A 589 -22.52 5.12 -11.34
CA GLN A 589 -23.23 3.88 -11.01
C GLN A 589 -22.43 3.04 -10.02
N GLU A 590 -23.09 2.65 -8.93
CA GLU A 590 -22.47 1.82 -7.90
C GLU A 590 -23.54 1.01 -7.15
N ARG A 591 -23.22 -0.25 -6.88
CA ARG A 591 -24.03 -1.14 -6.07
C ARG A 591 -23.24 -1.61 -4.84
N SER A 592 -23.78 -1.39 -3.65
CA SER A 592 -23.23 -1.96 -2.42
C SER A 592 -23.87 -3.30 -2.08
N TYR A 593 -23.10 -4.19 -1.47
CA TYR A 593 -23.45 -5.57 -1.16
C TYR A 593 -23.56 -5.80 0.35
N THR A 594 -24.35 -6.80 0.72
CA THR A 594 -24.30 -7.46 2.03
C THR A 594 -23.64 -8.84 1.89
N VAL A 595 -23.27 -9.47 3.00
CA VAL A 595 -22.78 -10.85 2.98
C VAL A 595 -23.84 -11.81 2.44
N SER A 596 -25.13 -11.59 2.75
CA SER A 596 -26.25 -12.32 2.17
C SER A 596 -26.38 -12.15 0.65
N ASP A 597 -26.12 -10.95 0.09
CA ASP A 597 -26.10 -10.74 -1.36
C ASP A 597 -24.98 -11.57 -2.00
N ILE A 598 -23.79 -11.62 -1.38
CA ILE A 598 -22.66 -12.44 -1.84
C ILE A 598 -23.04 -13.94 -1.82
N ALA A 599 -23.67 -14.40 -0.74
CA ALA A 599 -24.10 -15.80 -0.62
C ALA A 599 -25.05 -16.21 -1.74
N ARG A 600 -26.07 -15.38 -2.02
CA ARG A 600 -27.04 -15.58 -3.10
C ARG A 600 -26.37 -15.60 -4.48
N ASP A 601 -25.45 -14.67 -4.73
CA ASP A 601 -24.81 -14.53 -6.03
C ASP A 601 -23.81 -15.68 -6.27
N LEU A 602 -23.09 -16.15 -5.24
CA LEU A 602 -22.26 -17.36 -5.30
C LEU A 602 -23.10 -18.62 -5.58
N ASP A 603 -24.27 -18.74 -4.94
CA ASP A 603 -25.17 -19.86 -5.18
C ASP A 603 -25.72 -19.85 -6.61
N THR A 604 -26.16 -18.69 -7.11
CA THR A 604 -26.63 -18.48 -8.48
C THR A 604 -25.57 -18.80 -9.55
N LEU A 605 -24.29 -18.60 -9.23
CA LEU A 605 -23.16 -18.83 -10.13
C LEU A 605 -22.52 -20.21 -9.92
N GLU A 606 -23.07 -21.04 -9.05
CA GLU A 606 -22.52 -22.38 -8.68
C GLU A 606 -21.07 -22.29 -8.18
N LEU A 607 -20.75 -21.21 -7.42
CA LEU A 607 -19.45 -21.00 -6.84
C LEU A 607 -19.42 -21.40 -5.36
N ARG A 608 -18.26 -21.85 -4.89
CA ARG A 608 -17.98 -22.13 -3.49
C ARG A 608 -17.11 -21.01 -2.91
N PHE A 609 -17.49 -20.52 -1.74
CA PHE A 609 -16.70 -19.57 -0.96
C PHE A 609 -15.46 -20.23 -0.36
N LEU A 610 -14.31 -19.56 -0.43
CA LEU A 610 -13.02 -20.04 0.09
C LEU A 610 -12.49 -19.18 1.25
N GLY A 611 -13.13 -18.07 1.55
CA GLY A 611 -12.78 -17.20 2.68
C GLY A 611 -12.61 -15.73 2.28
N PHE A 612 -12.86 -14.84 3.26
CA PHE A 612 -12.55 -13.42 3.12
C PHE A 612 -11.06 -13.15 3.34
N GLN A 613 -10.55 -12.18 2.60
CA GLN A 613 -9.23 -11.59 2.85
C GLN A 613 -9.40 -10.44 3.85
N VAL A 614 -9.02 -10.66 5.09
CA VAL A 614 -9.13 -9.69 6.18
C VAL A 614 -7.80 -9.58 6.94
N SER A 615 -7.65 -8.52 7.75
CA SER A 615 -6.45 -8.33 8.57
C SER A 615 -6.29 -9.49 9.59
N SER A 616 -5.04 -9.72 10.02
CA SER A 616 -4.75 -10.75 11.05
C SER A 616 -5.50 -10.51 12.36
N ALA A 617 -5.77 -9.26 12.71
CA ALA A 617 -6.54 -8.90 13.90
C ALA A 617 -8.01 -9.32 13.76
N VAL A 618 -8.64 -9.03 12.62
CA VAL A 618 -10.01 -9.47 12.29
C VAL A 618 -10.08 -10.99 12.24
N GLN A 619 -9.10 -11.65 11.60
CA GLN A 619 -9.03 -13.11 11.53
C GLN A 619 -8.96 -13.76 12.92
N ALA A 620 -8.11 -13.23 13.80
CA ALA A 620 -7.97 -13.74 15.16
C ALA A 620 -9.26 -13.56 15.96
N ARG A 621 -9.91 -12.40 15.89
CA ARG A 621 -11.19 -12.11 16.54
C ARG A 621 -12.29 -13.02 16.02
N PHE A 622 -12.44 -13.13 14.70
CA PHE A 622 -13.46 -14.00 14.11
C PHE A 622 -13.32 -15.46 14.57
N ARG A 623 -12.09 -16.00 14.56
CA ARG A 623 -11.83 -17.37 15.01
C ARG A 623 -12.10 -17.59 16.50
N ALA A 624 -11.93 -16.56 17.32
CA ALA A 624 -12.26 -16.63 18.75
C ALA A 624 -13.78 -16.65 18.99
N GLU A 625 -14.54 -15.86 18.24
CA GLU A 625 -16.00 -15.73 18.38
C GLU A 625 -16.76 -16.82 17.61
N HIS A 626 -16.21 -17.29 16.47
CA HIS A 626 -16.82 -18.27 15.56
C HIS A 626 -15.83 -19.41 15.22
N PRO A 627 -15.43 -20.25 16.19
CA PRO A 627 -14.50 -21.34 15.95
C PRO A 627 -15.07 -22.33 14.93
N ALA A 628 -14.25 -22.75 13.96
CA ALA A 628 -14.59 -23.66 12.86
C ALA A 628 -15.59 -23.15 11.80
N GLN A 629 -16.08 -21.91 11.87
CA GLN A 629 -17.07 -21.36 10.93
C GLN A 629 -16.46 -20.41 9.89
N TRP A 630 -15.14 -20.49 9.65
CA TRP A 630 -14.41 -19.59 8.72
C TRP A 630 -15.01 -19.51 7.32
N LEU A 631 -15.59 -20.59 6.83
CA LEU A 631 -16.19 -20.69 5.49
C LEU A 631 -17.72 -20.48 5.47
N GLU A 632 -18.33 -20.16 6.61
CA GLU A 632 -19.77 -19.93 6.73
C GLU A 632 -20.11 -18.45 6.58
N LEU A 633 -20.73 -18.07 5.47
CA LEU A 633 -21.11 -16.68 5.21
C LEU A 633 -22.10 -16.12 6.24
N SER A 634 -23.01 -16.94 6.77
CA SER A 634 -23.93 -16.52 7.85
C SER A 634 -23.22 -16.12 9.14
N ALA A 635 -22.11 -16.78 9.48
CA ALA A 635 -21.28 -16.41 10.63
C ALA A 635 -20.57 -15.06 10.39
N TRP A 636 -20.09 -14.83 9.16
CA TRP A 636 -19.50 -13.54 8.77
C TRP A 636 -20.52 -12.41 8.79
N GLU A 637 -21.77 -12.65 8.40
CA GLU A 637 -22.84 -11.66 8.46
C GLU A 637 -23.16 -11.26 9.91
N ALA A 638 -23.25 -12.24 10.82
CA ALA A 638 -23.43 -11.98 12.24
C ALA A 638 -22.23 -11.22 12.84
N PHE A 639 -21.01 -11.58 12.42
CA PHE A 639 -19.79 -10.91 12.87
C PHE A 639 -19.71 -9.46 12.36
N GLU A 640 -20.03 -9.19 11.08
CA GLU A 640 -20.08 -7.81 10.54
C GLU A 640 -21.14 -6.96 11.25
N ALA A 641 -22.30 -7.54 11.57
CA ALA A 641 -23.36 -6.86 12.31
C ALA A 641 -22.87 -6.41 13.71
N ALA A 642 -22.06 -7.25 14.38
CA ALA A 642 -21.44 -6.92 15.67
C ALA A 642 -20.23 -5.98 15.53
N HIS A 643 -19.52 -6.03 14.40
CA HIS A 643 -18.27 -5.32 14.12
C HIS A 643 -18.35 -4.63 12.74
N PRO A 644 -19.07 -3.51 12.58
CA PRO A 644 -19.36 -2.91 11.28
C PRO A 644 -18.15 -2.44 10.47
N ASP A 645 -17.00 -2.28 11.12
CA ASP A 645 -15.75 -1.83 10.48
C ASP A 645 -14.85 -3.00 10.02
N THR A 646 -15.38 -4.24 10.01
CA THR A 646 -14.65 -5.46 9.65
C THR A 646 -14.02 -5.40 8.26
N PHE A 647 -14.72 -4.88 7.26
CA PHE A 647 -14.34 -4.99 5.85
C PHE A 647 -13.78 -3.70 5.22
N ALA A 648 -13.48 -2.68 5.97
CA ALA A 648 -12.80 -1.46 5.50
C ALA A 648 -13.24 -0.99 4.09
N ALA A 649 -14.53 -0.77 3.89
CA ALA A 649 -15.22 -0.37 2.65
C ALA A 649 -15.48 -1.48 1.61
N MET A 650 -14.70 -2.56 1.56
CA MET A 650 -14.81 -3.57 0.50
C MET A 650 -14.70 -5.00 1.05
N TYR A 651 -15.64 -5.87 0.65
CA TYR A 651 -15.45 -7.31 0.76
C TYR A 651 -14.42 -7.77 -0.26
N GLN A 652 -13.33 -8.35 0.18
CA GLN A 652 -12.40 -9.08 -0.68
C GLN A 652 -12.43 -10.55 -0.29
N PHE A 653 -12.73 -11.42 -1.23
CA PHE A 653 -12.85 -12.86 -0.95
C PHE A 653 -12.40 -13.73 -2.11
N TRP A 654 -12.12 -14.97 -1.78
CA TRP A 654 -11.78 -16.01 -2.74
C TRP A 654 -12.96 -16.96 -2.94
N CYS A 655 -13.15 -17.41 -4.18
CA CYS A 655 -14.15 -18.42 -4.54
C CYS A 655 -13.62 -19.31 -5.67
N CYS A 656 -14.29 -20.43 -5.91
CA CYS A 656 -14.00 -21.34 -7.03
C CYS A 656 -15.29 -22.03 -7.50
N PRO A 657 -15.35 -22.62 -8.70
CA PRO A 657 -16.45 -23.50 -9.10
C PRO A 657 -16.66 -24.65 -8.09
N ARG A 658 -17.92 -25.07 -7.94
CA ARG A 658 -18.31 -26.19 -7.06
C ARG A 658 -17.82 -27.54 -7.53
#